data_ab58f81908899b05998419f52bf22da7
#
_entry.id   ab58f81908899b05998419f52bf22da7
#
_cell.length_a   1.000
_cell.length_b   1.000
_cell.length_c   1.000
_cell.angle_alpha   90.00
_cell.angle_beta   90.00
_cell.angle_gamma   90.00
#
_symmetry.space_group_name_H-M   'P 1'
#
loop_
_entity.id
_entity.type
_entity.pdbx_description
1 polymer ?
#
loop_
_entity_poly.entity_id
_entity_poly.type
_entity_poly.pdbx_seq_one_letter_code
_entity_poly.pdbx_strand_id
1 'polypeptide(L)'
;MFYGIQTLRKSIPAEAKGATVLIPAGEIKDEPRFSYRGMHLDVGRHFFPKEFIKKYIDLLALHNMNTFHWHLTEDQGWRIEIKKYPKLTEIGSQRSRTVIGRNTQEYDNTPYGGFYTQEEAKEIVKYAQERYITIIPEVDLPGHMLAALAAYPEMGCTGGPYEVCPRWGVFEDVLCIGNDKTMQFLEDVMSEIIEIFPSEYVHIGGDEAPRTRWEKCPKCQARIKAEGLKADKKHTAEDRLQSYCMTRIEKFLNSKGRRIIGWDEILEGDVAPNATVMSWRGASGGIEAAQMGHDVIMTPNTYCYFDYYQTADTKDEPLGIGGYVPIEKVYSLDPTFDLNEEQKKHIIGAQANLWTEYITTTEHVEYMVLPRMAALAEVQWTQPEKKDFKDFTKRLARLMKFYQRDGFNYAKHVFDLKVDFTPDVAKKAVVVTLSTIDDAPIYYTLDGTEPTTASLKYTEPVAITETADFQAVVIRPEEKSKVVNKKISFNKATYCPIELTFQPSEKYKFGGAITLVDGMKGNDSYATGAWLGFVGGDVEAIIDLGQETEIKRVATNAIVDMSAWIMGSTGLVVSVSDDNKEFREVAVKDIPAETNIDKKGVENYEITFDPVKARYVKVVIKRSPALPKGHAGEGKAAYMFIDEIEVD
;
A
#
# COMPACT_ATOMS: atom_id res chain seq x y z
N MET A 1 -22.09 -26.66 -5.15
CA MET A 1 -23.03 -26.24 -6.24
C MET A 1 -22.88 -24.76 -6.59
N PHE A 2 -22.93 -23.81 -5.65
CA PHE A 2 -22.85 -22.35 -5.91
C PHE A 2 -21.62 -21.96 -6.76
N TYR A 3 -20.41 -22.36 -6.35
CA TYR A 3 -19.17 -22.05 -7.09
C TYR A 3 -19.14 -22.68 -8.48
N GLY A 4 -19.72 -23.88 -8.67
CA GLY A 4 -19.89 -24.48 -10.01
C GLY A 4 -20.79 -23.63 -10.89
N ILE A 5 -21.85 -23.03 -10.33
CA ILE A 5 -22.71 -22.09 -11.06
C ILE A 5 -21.94 -20.82 -11.43
N GLN A 6 -21.07 -20.29 -10.55
CA GLN A 6 -20.23 -19.15 -10.87
C GLN A 6 -19.22 -19.49 -11.98
N THR A 7 -18.69 -20.70 -12.01
CA THR A 7 -17.83 -21.18 -13.10
C THR A 7 -18.60 -21.24 -14.41
N LEU A 8 -19.80 -21.81 -14.40
CA LEU A 8 -20.68 -21.85 -15.57
C LEU A 8 -21.03 -20.44 -16.07
N ARG A 9 -21.41 -19.53 -15.16
CA ARG A 9 -21.69 -18.11 -15.50
C ARG A 9 -20.51 -17.46 -16.21
N LYS A 10 -19.29 -17.64 -15.71
CA LYS A 10 -18.06 -17.08 -16.30
C LYS A 10 -17.64 -17.78 -17.62
N SER A 11 -18.18 -18.96 -17.92
CA SER A 11 -17.97 -19.63 -19.19
C SER A 11 -18.83 -19.04 -20.33
N ILE A 12 -19.89 -18.33 -20.00
CA ILE A 12 -20.75 -17.62 -20.96
C ILE A 12 -20.06 -16.31 -21.33
N PRO A 13 -19.87 -15.97 -22.62
CA PRO A 13 -19.31 -14.67 -22.99
C PRO A 13 -20.14 -13.52 -22.43
N ALA A 14 -19.48 -12.49 -21.89
CA ALA A 14 -20.16 -11.34 -21.29
C ALA A 14 -21.06 -10.58 -22.28
N GLU A 15 -20.67 -10.60 -23.56
CA GLU A 15 -21.36 -9.93 -24.67
C GLU A 15 -22.51 -10.76 -25.25
N ALA A 16 -22.72 -12.01 -24.76
CA ALA A 16 -23.75 -12.89 -25.30
C ALA A 16 -25.15 -12.25 -25.19
N LYS A 17 -25.77 -12.05 -26.36
CA LYS A 17 -27.14 -11.54 -26.49
C LYS A 17 -27.95 -12.61 -27.19
N GLY A 18 -28.97 -13.16 -26.54
CA GLY A 18 -29.86 -14.17 -27.14
C GLY A 18 -30.20 -15.30 -26.20
N ALA A 19 -31.09 -16.19 -26.67
CA ALA A 19 -31.63 -17.28 -25.86
C ALA A 19 -30.74 -18.53 -25.83
N THR A 20 -29.72 -18.63 -26.69
CA THR A 20 -28.86 -19.81 -26.81
C THR A 20 -27.40 -19.42 -26.82
N VAL A 21 -26.61 -20.05 -25.94
CA VAL A 21 -25.16 -19.91 -25.88
C VAL A 21 -24.53 -21.28 -25.99
N LEU A 22 -23.53 -21.41 -26.86
CA LEU A 22 -22.75 -22.64 -27.01
C LEU A 22 -21.60 -22.61 -25.98
N ILE A 23 -21.57 -23.61 -25.12
CA ILE A 23 -20.47 -23.85 -24.17
C ILE A 23 -19.76 -25.12 -24.62
N PRO A 24 -18.41 -25.12 -24.76
CA PRO A 24 -17.66 -26.34 -25.09
C PRO A 24 -17.96 -27.47 -24.09
N ALA A 25 -18.12 -28.69 -24.57
CA ALA A 25 -18.23 -29.85 -23.71
C ALA A 25 -16.90 -30.08 -22.97
N GLY A 26 -16.97 -30.39 -21.68
CA GLY A 26 -15.79 -30.62 -20.87
C GLY A 26 -16.14 -31.03 -19.43
N GLU A 27 -15.14 -31.44 -18.69
CA GLU A 27 -15.20 -31.72 -17.27
C GLU A 27 -14.26 -30.78 -16.56
N ILE A 28 -14.73 -30.13 -15.49
CA ILE A 28 -13.92 -29.26 -14.62
C ILE A 28 -13.91 -29.91 -13.23
N LYS A 29 -12.72 -30.31 -12.78
CA LYS A 29 -12.45 -30.74 -11.40
C LYS A 29 -11.69 -29.63 -10.71
N ASP A 30 -12.32 -29.00 -9.72
CA ASP A 30 -11.79 -27.82 -9.08
C ASP A 30 -12.24 -27.73 -7.62
N GLU A 31 -11.33 -27.27 -6.78
CA GLU A 31 -11.55 -27.08 -5.34
C GLU A 31 -10.73 -25.89 -4.82
N PRO A 32 -11.23 -25.16 -3.82
CA PRO A 32 -10.48 -24.04 -3.25
C PRO A 32 -9.29 -24.53 -2.45
N ARG A 33 -8.18 -23.79 -2.53
CA ARG A 33 -6.97 -24.01 -1.72
C ARG A 33 -7.24 -23.72 -0.24
N PHE A 34 -7.97 -22.64 0.07
CA PHE A 34 -8.23 -22.19 1.43
C PHE A 34 -9.72 -22.21 1.76
N SER A 35 -10.03 -22.53 3.03
CA SER A 35 -11.39 -22.46 3.57
C SER A 35 -11.87 -21.02 3.77
N TYR A 36 -10.97 -20.12 4.19
CA TYR A 36 -11.23 -18.68 4.34
C TYR A 36 -10.75 -17.93 3.08
N ARG A 37 -11.65 -17.25 2.40
CA ARG A 37 -11.38 -16.45 1.21
C ARG A 37 -12.07 -15.10 1.36
N GLY A 38 -11.35 -14.15 1.96
CA GLY A 38 -11.92 -12.91 2.46
C GLY A 38 -11.60 -11.68 1.64
N MET A 39 -12.47 -10.68 1.85
CA MET A 39 -12.26 -9.30 1.47
C MET A 39 -12.85 -8.40 2.56
N HIS A 40 -12.16 -7.33 2.88
CA HIS A 40 -12.53 -6.37 3.93
C HIS A 40 -13.06 -5.08 3.31
N LEU A 41 -13.91 -4.38 4.06
CA LEU A 41 -14.33 -3.00 3.78
C LEU A 41 -14.48 -2.22 5.08
N ASP A 42 -13.73 -1.13 5.20
CA ASP A 42 -13.88 -0.13 6.24
C ASP A 42 -15.07 0.79 5.92
N VAL A 43 -16.06 0.83 6.81
CA VAL A 43 -17.18 1.76 6.73
C VAL A 43 -17.15 2.80 7.87
N GLY A 44 -16.17 2.74 8.73
CA GLY A 44 -15.95 3.67 9.85
C GLY A 44 -15.45 5.02 9.37
N ARG A 45 -14.36 5.06 8.56
CA ARG A 45 -13.81 6.31 8.02
C ARG A 45 -14.77 6.96 7.05
N HIS A 46 -15.31 6.18 6.09
CA HIS A 46 -16.40 6.64 5.20
C HIS A 46 -17.54 5.62 5.20
N PHE A 47 -18.76 6.13 5.32
CA PHE A 47 -19.97 5.32 5.33
C PHE A 47 -20.45 5.02 3.91
N PHE A 48 -20.83 3.77 3.64
CA PHE A 48 -21.40 3.35 2.37
C PHE A 48 -22.82 2.82 2.57
N PRO A 49 -23.79 3.17 1.69
CA PRO A 49 -25.18 2.76 1.85
C PRO A 49 -25.35 1.24 1.67
N LYS A 50 -26.39 0.68 2.29
CA LYS A 50 -26.66 -0.77 2.28
C LYS A 50 -26.74 -1.37 0.87
N GLU A 51 -27.22 -0.61 -0.10
CA GLU A 51 -27.33 -1.07 -1.49
C GLU A 51 -25.94 -1.29 -2.11
N PHE A 52 -24.97 -0.44 -1.75
CA PHE A 52 -23.60 -0.66 -2.16
C PHE A 52 -22.96 -1.87 -1.45
N ILE A 53 -23.24 -2.07 -0.16
CA ILE A 53 -22.76 -3.27 0.56
C ILE A 53 -23.27 -4.55 -0.11
N LYS A 54 -24.52 -4.58 -0.58
CA LYS A 54 -25.05 -5.70 -1.37
C LYS A 54 -24.33 -5.87 -2.70
N LYS A 55 -24.07 -4.76 -3.41
CA LYS A 55 -23.27 -4.78 -4.66
C LYS A 55 -21.86 -5.31 -4.41
N TYR A 56 -21.24 -4.94 -3.30
CA TYR A 56 -19.93 -5.44 -2.89
C TYR A 56 -19.96 -6.95 -2.59
N ILE A 57 -21.00 -7.45 -1.94
CA ILE A 57 -21.23 -8.88 -1.72
C ILE A 57 -21.41 -9.63 -3.06
N ASP A 58 -22.11 -9.05 -4.04
CA ASP A 58 -22.22 -9.62 -5.39
C ASP A 58 -20.87 -9.73 -6.09
N LEU A 59 -20.00 -8.74 -5.86
CA LEU A 59 -18.64 -8.73 -6.38
C LEU A 59 -17.80 -9.85 -5.76
N LEU A 60 -17.88 -10.06 -4.44
CA LEU A 60 -17.22 -11.17 -3.76
C LEU A 60 -17.71 -12.53 -4.30
N ALA A 61 -19.02 -12.67 -4.50
CA ALA A 61 -19.62 -13.88 -5.07
C ALA A 61 -19.10 -14.17 -6.48
N LEU A 62 -18.95 -13.15 -7.33
CA LEU A 62 -18.36 -13.28 -8.67
C LEU A 62 -16.94 -13.83 -8.61
N HIS A 63 -16.18 -13.50 -7.58
CA HIS A 63 -14.80 -13.93 -7.38
C HIS A 63 -14.65 -15.22 -6.56
N ASN A 64 -15.74 -15.95 -6.28
CA ASN A 64 -15.74 -17.18 -5.48
C ASN A 64 -15.22 -16.98 -4.04
N MET A 65 -15.26 -15.76 -3.53
CA MET A 65 -14.97 -15.47 -2.11
C MET A 65 -16.15 -15.90 -1.24
N ASN A 66 -15.86 -16.27 0.01
CA ASN A 66 -16.88 -16.76 0.95
C ASN A 66 -16.94 -15.98 2.25
N THR A 67 -16.13 -14.95 2.41
CA THR A 67 -16.05 -14.17 3.63
C THR A 67 -16.00 -12.68 3.32
N PHE A 68 -16.88 -11.93 3.98
CA PHE A 68 -16.85 -10.47 4.00
C PHE A 68 -16.52 -9.99 5.41
N HIS A 69 -15.35 -9.39 5.58
CA HIS A 69 -14.92 -8.74 6.81
C HIS A 69 -15.43 -7.29 6.82
N TRP A 70 -16.40 -7.00 7.66
CA TRP A 70 -17.09 -5.72 7.72
C TRP A 70 -16.64 -4.93 8.94
N HIS A 71 -15.77 -3.94 8.71
CA HIS A 71 -15.21 -3.08 9.75
C HIS A 71 -16.17 -1.95 10.08
N LEU A 72 -16.87 -2.08 11.22
CA LEU A 72 -18.06 -1.31 11.57
C LEU A 72 -17.80 -0.13 12.50
N THR A 73 -16.65 -0.07 13.16
CA THR A 73 -16.39 0.93 14.20
C THR A 73 -14.99 1.49 14.09
N GLU A 74 -14.88 2.80 14.25
CA GLU A 74 -13.64 3.56 14.17
C GLU A 74 -13.69 4.85 14.98
N ASP A 75 -12.52 5.50 15.15
CA ASP A 75 -12.42 6.83 15.77
C ASP A 75 -13.30 7.87 15.09
N GLN A 76 -13.52 7.74 13.78
CA GLN A 76 -14.23 8.69 12.93
C GLN A 76 -15.69 8.36 12.76
N GLY A 77 -16.14 7.22 13.26
CA GLY A 77 -17.55 6.88 13.20
C GLY A 77 -17.90 5.46 13.67
N TRP A 78 -18.91 5.36 14.47
CA TRP A 78 -19.57 4.12 14.87
C TRP A 78 -20.75 3.82 13.93
N ARG A 79 -20.77 2.68 13.25
CA ARG A 79 -21.66 2.45 12.10
C ARG A 79 -22.75 1.39 12.32
N ILE A 80 -22.84 0.76 13.49
CA ILE A 80 -23.84 -0.26 13.77
C ILE A 80 -24.71 0.13 14.97
N GLU A 81 -26.02 0.04 14.83
CA GLU A 81 -26.95 0.31 15.92
C GLU A 81 -26.78 -0.71 17.06
N ILE A 82 -26.62 -0.21 18.28
CA ILE A 82 -26.64 -0.97 19.52
C ILE A 82 -27.77 -0.40 20.39
N LYS A 83 -28.88 -1.13 20.51
CA LYS A 83 -30.12 -0.63 21.15
C LYS A 83 -29.91 -0.29 22.61
N LYS A 84 -29.05 -1.02 23.31
CA LYS A 84 -28.68 -0.73 24.70
C LYS A 84 -27.89 0.57 24.86
N TYR A 85 -27.19 0.99 23.83
CA TYR A 85 -26.31 2.16 23.82
C TYR A 85 -26.63 3.11 22.66
N PRO A 86 -27.82 3.76 22.65
CA PRO A 86 -28.30 4.51 21.48
C PRO A 86 -27.42 5.71 21.08
N LYS A 87 -26.69 6.31 22.03
CA LYS A 87 -25.76 7.41 21.72
C LYS A 87 -24.61 6.99 20.80
N LEU A 88 -24.31 5.69 20.67
CA LEU A 88 -23.31 5.21 19.72
C LEU A 88 -23.68 5.60 18.28
N THR A 89 -24.96 5.61 17.94
CA THR A 89 -25.44 6.06 16.63
C THR A 89 -25.93 7.49 16.63
N GLU A 90 -26.49 8.00 17.72
CA GLU A 90 -26.92 9.40 17.83
C GLU A 90 -25.75 10.39 17.80
N ILE A 91 -24.64 10.05 18.46
CA ILE A 91 -23.43 10.89 18.59
C ILE A 91 -22.28 10.24 17.84
N GLY A 92 -21.95 8.98 18.15
CA GLY A 92 -20.75 8.31 17.63
C GLY A 92 -20.76 8.11 16.11
N SER A 93 -21.93 8.13 15.45
CA SER A 93 -22.00 8.03 14.00
C SER A 93 -21.77 9.34 13.27
N GLN A 94 -21.63 10.47 13.99
CA GLN A 94 -21.62 11.82 13.43
C GLN A 94 -20.31 12.54 13.78
N ARG A 95 -19.57 13.02 12.78
CA ARG A 95 -18.46 13.94 12.98
C ARG A 95 -18.76 15.32 12.42
N SER A 96 -18.21 16.37 13.04
CA SER A 96 -18.53 17.76 12.71
C SER A 96 -17.93 18.23 11.39
N ARG A 97 -16.85 17.59 10.95
CA ARG A 97 -16.05 17.94 9.76
C ARG A 97 -15.13 16.78 9.39
N THR A 98 -14.49 16.85 8.24
CA THR A 98 -13.47 15.88 7.80
C THR A 98 -12.22 16.60 7.32
N VAL A 99 -11.04 16.07 7.62
CA VAL A 99 -9.76 16.59 7.14
C VAL A 99 -9.68 16.48 5.62
N ILE A 100 -9.14 17.54 4.98
CA ILE A 100 -8.91 17.59 3.53
C ILE A 100 -7.43 17.30 3.25
N GLY A 101 -7.17 16.42 2.28
CA GLY A 101 -5.80 16.08 1.88
C GLY A 101 -5.09 15.17 2.88
N ARG A 102 -3.80 14.93 2.61
CA ARG A 102 -2.97 14.03 3.41
C ARG A 102 -2.02 14.83 4.31
N ASN A 103 -2.04 14.53 5.61
CA ASN A 103 -1.20 15.18 6.62
C ASN A 103 -1.40 16.70 6.72
N THR A 104 -2.61 17.19 6.45
CA THR A 104 -2.95 18.62 6.57
C THR A 104 -3.67 18.92 7.89
N GLN A 105 -3.89 20.20 8.14
CA GLN A 105 -4.75 20.71 9.22
C GLN A 105 -5.98 21.45 8.65
N GLU A 106 -6.29 21.22 7.38
CA GLU A 106 -7.44 21.81 6.70
C GLU A 106 -8.66 20.89 6.81
N TYR A 107 -9.85 21.46 6.98
CA TYR A 107 -11.10 20.74 7.15
C TYR A 107 -12.17 21.27 6.22
N ASP A 108 -13.06 20.39 5.78
CA ASP A 108 -14.19 20.74 4.90
C ASP A 108 -15.32 21.49 5.64
N ASN A 109 -15.30 21.46 6.99
CA ASN A 109 -16.32 22.07 7.87
C ASN A 109 -17.75 21.58 7.56
N THR A 110 -17.87 20.38 7.00
CA THR A 110 -19.15 19.77 6.63
C THR A 110 -19.42 18.57 7.56
N PRO A 111 -20.57 18.55 8.28
CA PRO A 111 -20.94 17.40 9.07
C PRO A 111 -21.07 16.14 8.22
N TYR A 112 -20.54 15.03 8.74
CA TYR A 112 -20.52 13.74 8.05
C TYR A 112 -20.99 12.62 8.99
N GLY A 113 -21.84 11.70 8.50
CA GLY A 113 -22.30 10.60 9.31
C GLY A 113 -23.10 9.56 8.54
N GLY A 114 -23.54 8.55 9.28
CA GLY A 114 -24.33 7.43 8.79
C GLY A 114 -24.11 6.21 9.65
N PHE A 115 -25.09 5.32 9.67
CA PHE A 115 -25.00 4.03 10.36
C PHE A 115 -26.03 3.06 9.76
N TYR A 116 -25.88 1.78 10.09
CA TYR A 116 -26.82 0.72 9.75
C TYR A 116 -27.68 0.41 10.98
N THR A 117 -28.99 0.34 10.80
CA THR A 117 -29.88 -0.24 11.80
C THR A 117 -29.63 -1.73 11.92
N GLN A 118 -30.04 -2.34 13.03
CA GLN A 118 -29.90 -3.80 13.18
C GLN A 118 -30.72 -4.54 12.13
N GLU A 119 -31.85 -4.01 11.72
CA GLU A 119 -32.70 -4.57 10.67
C GLU A 119 -32.01 -4.53 9.32
N GLU A 120 -31.35 -3.41 8.96
CA GLU A 120 -30.57 -3.31 7.73
C GLU A 120 -29.36 -4.24 7.75
N ALA A 121 -28.65 -4.37 8.87
CA ALA A 121 -27.55 -5.30 9.00
C ALA A 121 -28.02 -6.76 8.85
N LYS A 122 -29.15 -7.15 9.44
CA LYS A 122 -29.75 -8.48 9.27
C LYS A 122 -30.22 -8.75 7.83
N GLU A 123 -30.74 -7.73 7.14
CA GLU A 123 -31.06 -7.80 5.71
C GLU A 123 -29.82 -8.10 4.88
N ILE A 124 -28.72 -7.40 5.15
CA ILE A 124 -27.42 -7.59 4.48
C ILE A 124 -26.85 -8.99 4.78
N VAL A 125 -26.92 -9.44 6.04
CA VAL A 125 -26.49 -10.79 6.43
C VAL A 125 -27.26 -11.86 5.65
N LYS A 126 -28.58 -11.74 5.56
CA LYS A 126 -29.40 -12.66 4.77
C LYS A 126 -29.02 -12.66 3.30
N TYR A 127 -28.80 -11.46 2.73
CA TYR A 127 -28.36 -11.30 1.34
C TYR A 127 -27.03 -11.99 1.04
N ALA A 128 -26.07 -11.90 1.99
CA ALA A 128 -24.79 -12.58 1.90
C ALA A 128 -24.93 -14.11 2.01
N GLN A 129 -25.75 -14.60 2.93
CA GLN A 129 -26.04 -16.04 3.11
C GLN A 129 -26.62 -16.68 1.86
N GLU A 130 -27.50 -15.99 1.13
CA GLU A 130 -28.05 -16.45 -0.16
C GLU A 130 -26.97 -16.62 -1.24
N ARG A 131 -25.76 -16.03 -1.02
CA ARG A 131 -24.56 -16.12 -1.87
C ARG A 131 -23.46 -16.97 -1.27
N TYR A 132 -23.75 -17.68 -0.18
CA TYR A 132 -22.75 -18.48 0.53
C TYR A 132 -21.56 -17.66 1.05
N ILE A 133 -21.81 -16.40 1.42
CA ILE A 133 -20.83 -15.50 2.02
C ILE A 133 -21.17 -15.28 3.48
N THR A 134 -20.21 -15.53 4.36
CA THR A 134 -20.28 -15.23 5.79
C THR A 134 -19.78 -13.82 6.03
N ILE A 135 -20.56 -13.00 6.73
CA ILE A 135 -20.12 -11.70 7.19
C ILE A 135 -19.48 -11.85 8.57
N ILE A 136 -18.21 -11.45 8.69
CA ILE A 136 -17.50 -11.32 9.95
C ILE A 136 -17.58 -9.85 10.36
N PRO A 137 -18.32 -9.50 11.42
CA PRO A 137 -18.36 -8.14 11.92
C PRO A 137 -17.07 -7.82 12.68
N GLU A 138 -16.57 -6.61 12.53
CA GLU A 138 -15.52 -6.08 13.39
C GLU A 138 -16.04 -4.94 14.25
N VAL A 139 -15.81 -5.07 15.55
CA VAL A 139 -15.86 -3.99 16.53
C VAL A 139 -14.48 -3.87 17.11
N ASP A 140 -13.74 -2.87 16.66
CA ASP A 140 -12.36 -2.67 17.06
C ASP A 140 -12.26 -2.25 18.53
N LEU A 141 -11.33 -2.83 19.26
CA LEU A 141 -11.05 -2.55 20.67
C LEU A 141 -9.61 -2.95 21.03
N PRO A 142 -8.97 -2.34 22.02
CA PRO A 142 -9.44 -1.20 22.83
C PRO A 142 -9.07 0.17 22.24
N GLY A 143 -8.29 0.19 21.13
CA GLY A 143 -8.01 1.35 20.30
C GLY A 143 -9.17 1.70 19.38
N HIS A 144 -9.01 2.72 18.53
CA HIS A 144 -9.97 3.13 17.50
C HIS A 144 -11.40 3.34 18.01
N MET A 145 -11.53 3.87 19.25
CA MET A 145 -12.80 3.98 20.00
C MET A 145 -13.22 5.42 20.30
N LEU A 146 -12.62 6.45 19.67
CA LEU A 146 -13.00 7.85 19.96
C LEU A 146 -14.48 8.14 19.67
N ALA A 147 -15.07 7.52 18.65
CA ALA A 147 -16.50 7.67 18.38
C ALA A 147 -17.37 7.13 19.54
N ALA A 148 -17.01 5.99 20.11
CA ALA A 148 -17.67 5.45 21.29
C ALA A 148 -17.40 6.29 22.54
N LEU A 149 -16.19 6.78 22.72
CA LEU A 149 -15.81 7.66 23.83
C LEU A 149 -16.52 9.02 23.75
N ALA A 150 -16.75 9.56 22.56
CA ALA A 150 -17.53 10.78 22.38
C ALA A 150 -18.99 10.58 22.84
N ALA A 151 -19.54 9.39 22.61
CA ALA A 151 -20.89 9.02 23.02
C ALA A 151 -20.99 8.70 24.53
N TYR A 152 -19.97 8.04 25.09
CA TYR A 152 -19.92 7.55 26.47
C TYR A 152 -18.54 7.84 27.10
N PRO A 153 -18.25 9.11 27.46
CA PRO A 153 -16.91 9.51 27.88
C PRO A 153 -16.43 8.84 29.17
N GLU A 154 -17.33 8.33 30.00
CA GLU A 154 -16.99 7.58 31.21
C GLU A 154 -16.28 6.24 30.95
N MET A 155 -16.30 5.76 29.70
CA MET A 155 -15.57 4.54 29.28
C MET A 155 -14.08 4.79 28.99
N GLY A 156 -13.67 6.06 28.87
CA GLY A 156 -12.27 6.45 28.67
C GLY A 156 -11.53 6.71 30.00
N CYS A 157 -10.20 6.76 29.90
CA CYS A 157 -9.33 6.96 31.07
C CYS A 157 -9.45 8.36 31.69
N THR A 158 -9.67 9.39 30.86
CA THR A 158 -9.77 10.79 31.32
C THR A 158 -11.20 11.22 31.66
N GLY A 159 -12.22 10.48 31.20
CA GLY A 159 -13.61 10.84 31.34
C GLY A 159 -14.08 11.95 30.40
N GLY A 160 -13.28 12.31 29.40
CA GLY A 160 -13.59 13.31 28.39
C GLY A 160 -13.32 14.77 28.79
N PRO A 161 -13.83 15.73 28.01
CA PRO A 161 -14.65 15.52 26.82
C PRO A 161 -13.87 14.90 25.65
N TYR A 162 -14.55 14.10 24.83
CA TYR A 162 -14.03 13.55 23.59
C TYR A 162 -14.92 14.00 22.41
N GLU A 163 -14.33 14.05 21.21
CA GLU A 163 -15.09 14.27 19.97
C GLU A 163 -14.94 13.07 19.02
N VAL A 164 -15.94 12.84 18.18
CA VAL A 164 -15.79 11.92 17.05
C VAL A 164 -14.71 12.48 16.14
N CYS A 165 -13.68 11.70 15.87
CA CYS A 165 -12.44 12.21 15.28
C CYS A 165 -12.66 12.72 13.83
N PRO A 166 -12.27 13.96 13.51
CA PRO A 166 -12.42 14.49 12.16
C PRO A 166 -11.23 14.22 11.22
N ARG A 167 -10.22 13.49 11.68
CA ARG A 167 -8.96 13.24 10.96
C ARG A 167 -8.51 11.78 11.09
N TRP A 168 -7.51 11.42 10.30
CA TRP A 168 -6.95 10.07 10.27
C TRP A 168 -5.74 9.94 11.20
N GLY A 169 -5.49 8.75 11.72
CA GLY A 169 -4.31 8.45 12.55
C GLY A 169 -4.61 7.55 13.76
N VAL A 170 -3.59 7.40 14.60
CA VAL A 170 -3.62 6.65 15.85
C VAL A 170 -3.72 7.65 17.01
N PHE A 171 -4.65 7.44 17.92
CA PHE A 171 -4.96 8.39 19.00
C PHE A 171 -4.74 7.80 20.39
N GLU A 172 -4.25 8.61 21.32
CA GLU A 172 -3.93 8.17 22.69
C GLU A 172 -5.14 7.78 23.52
N ASP A 173 -6.32 8.34 23.20
CA ASP A 173 -7.53 8.09 23.97
C ASP A 173 -8.21 6.78 23.53
N VAL A 174 -7.96 5.75 24.31
CA VAL A 174 -8.47 4.39 24.14
C VAL A 174 -9.40 4.02 25.31
N LEU A 175 -10.09 2.89 25.21
CA LEU A 175 -10.96 2.41 26.29
C LEU A 175 -10.19 2.20 27.60
N CYS A 176 -10.83 2.54 28.73
CA CYS A 176 -10.28 2.34 30.06
C CYS A 176 -10.51 0.90 30.57
N ILE A 177 -9.54 0.02 30.37
CA ILE A 177 -9.67 -1.41 30.71
C ILE A 177 -9.70 -1.65 32.23
N GLY A 178 -9.23 -0.69 33.01
CA GLY A 178 -9.36 -0.71 34.47
C GLY A 178 -10.76 -0.44 34.98
N ASN A 179 -11.68 0.00 34.13
CA ASN A 179 -13.07 0.33 34.49
C ASN A 179 -14.02 -0.83 34.19
N ASP A 180 -14.65 -1.39 35.22
CA ASP A 180 -15.60 -2.51 35.05
C ASP A 180 -16.80 -2.15 34.18
N LYS A 181 -17.22 -0.88 34.17
CA LYS A 181 -18.30 -0.43 33.29
C LYS A 181 -17.90 -0.53 31.81
N THR A 182 -16.63 -0.29 31.49
CA THR A 182 -16.11 -0.43 30.14
C THR A 182 -16.13 -1.89 29.69
N MET A 183 -15.75 -2.82 30.56
CA MET A 183 -15.81 -4.25 30.24
C MET A 183 -17.25 -4.73 30.08
N GLN A 184 -18.20 -4.25 30.91
CA GLN A 184 -19.62 -4.55 30.77
C GLN A 184 -20.18 -3.95 29.46
N PHE A 185 -19.78 -2.73 29.11
CA PHE A 185 -20.15 -2.12 27.83
C PHE A 185 -19.71 -2.99 26.64
N LEU A 186 -18.49 -3.48 26.63
CA LEU A 186 -18.00 -4.37 25.58
C LEU A 186 -18.79 -5.68 25.50
N GLU A 187 -19.05 -6.32 26.63
CA GLU A 187 -19.84 -7.57 26.69
C GLU A 187 -21.28 -7.35 26.19
N ASP A 188 -21.89 -6.21 26.51
CA ASP A 188 -23.22 -5.83 26.05
C ASP A 188 -23.26 -5.56 24.54
N VAL A 189 -22.26 -4.82 24.01
CA VAL A 189 -22.10 -4.59 22.56
C VAL A 189 -21.97 -5.91 21.83
N MET A 190 -21.04 -6.78 22.29
CA MET A 190 -20.83 -8.08 21.67
C MET A 190 -22.08 -8.96 21.74
N SER A 191 -22.92 -8.84 22.78
CA SER A 191 -24.20 -9.58 22.86
C SER A 191 -25.13 -9.22 21.71
N GLU A 192 -25.28 -7.93 21.37
CA GLU A 192 -26.13 -7.50 20.26
C GLU A 192 -25.47 -7.82 18.89
N ILE A 193 -24.16 -7.72 18.77
CA ILE A 193 -23.43 -8.09 17.56
C ILE A 193 -23.66 -9.56 17.18
N ILE A 194 -23.56 -10.48 18.13
CA ILE A 194 -23.76 -11.91 17.83
C ILE A 194 -25.24 -12.29 17.59
N GLU A 195 -26.19 -11.45 17.96
CA GLU A 195 -27.60 -11.59 17.59
C GLU A 195 -27.87 -11.15 16.14
N ILE A 196 -27.10 -10.19 15.64
CA ILE A 196 -27.19 -9.69 14.26
C ILE A 196 -26.44 -10.62 13.30
N PHE A 197 -25.22 -11.02 13.68
CA PHE A 197 -24.29 -11.77 12.84
C PHE A 197 -24.13 -13.22 13.31
N PRO A 198 -24.62 -14.21 12.53
CA PRO A 198 -24.56 -15.62 12.90
C PRO A 198 -23.18 -16.26 12.63
N SER A 199 -22.19 -15.47 12.27
CA SER A 199 -20.82 -15.93 12.02
C SER A 199 -20.22 -16.64 13.23
N GLU A 200 -19.46 -17.72 12.99
CA GLU A 200 -18.65 -18.36 14.03
C GLU A 200 -17.62 -17.38 14.63
N TYR A 201 -17.11 -16.46 13.79
CA TYR A 201 -16.08 -15.50 14.16
C TYR A 201 -16.66 -14.10 14.38
N VAL A 202 -16.08 -13.40 15.37
CA VAL A 202 -16.22 -11.94 15.57
C VAL A 202 -14.80 -11.38 15.58
N HIS A 203 -14.55 -10.37 14.75
CA HIS A 203 -13.26 -9.66 14.77
C HIS A 203 -13.34 -8.56 15.84
N ILE A 204 -12.33 -8.53 16.72
CA ILE A 204 -12.30 -7.61 17.86
C ILE A 204 -11.13 -6.62 17.80
N GLY A 205 -10.54 -6.42 16.61
CA GLY A 205 -9.45 -5.49 16.37
C GLY A 205 -8.17 -5.86 17.14
N GLY A 206 -7.71 -4.96 17.98
CA GLY A 206 -6.54 -5.13 18.83
C GLY A 206 -5.31 -4.37 18.36
N ASP A 207 -5.40 -3.71 17.22
CA ASP A 207 -4.35 -2.94 16.61
C ASP A 207 -4.21 -1.54 17.23
N GLU A 208 -3.04 -0.98 17.04
CA GLU A 208 -2.69 0.43 17.23
C GLU A 208 -3.24 1.09 18.51
N ALA A 209 -3.37 0.36 19.60
CA ALA A 209 -3.85 0.88 20.88
C ALA A 209 -2.69 1.46 21.73
N PRO A 210 -2.47 2.80 21.80
CA PRO A 210 -1.41 3.38 22.59
C PRO A 210 -1.60 3.12 24.10
N ARG A 211 -0.52 2.84 24.81
CA ARG A 211 -0.51 2.54 26.24
C ARG A 211 -0.46 3.78 27.13
N THR A 212 -0.19 4.95 26.56
CA THR A 212 0.10 6.22 27.26
C THR A 212 -0.96 6.60 28.31
N ARG A 213 -2.25 6.39 27.98
CA ARG A 213 -3.33 6.69 28.94
C ARG A 213 -3.37 5.69 30.09
N TRP A 214 -3.12 4.41 29.81
CA TRP A 214 -3.16 3.35 30.85
C TRP A 214 -2.04 3.49 31.86
N GLU A 215 -0.83 3.90 31.45
CA GLU A 215 0.31 4.16 32.32
C GLU A 215 -0.03 5.16 33.44
N LYS A 216 -0.88 6.14 33.14
CA LYS A 216 -1.25 7.24 34.05
C LYS A 216 -2.63 7.08 34.68
N CYS A 217 -3.42 6.11 34.23
CA CYS A 217 -4.79 5.91 34.69
C CYS A 217 -4.84 5.12 36.01
N PRO A 218 -5.32 5.69 37.12
CA PRO A 218 -5.38 4.97 38.40
C PRO A 218 -6.19 3.67 38.33
N LYS A 219 -7.27 3.63 37.54
CA LYS A 219 -8.12 2.43 37.36
C LYS A 219 -7.34 1.33 36.62
N CYS A 220 -6.64 1.68 35.53
CA CYS A 220 -5.85 0.72 34.75
C CYS A 220 -4.69 0.17 35.61
N GLN A 221 -3.97 1.03 36.34
CA GLN A 221 -2.89 0.61 37.24
C GLN A 221 -3.42 -0.25 38.39
N ALA A 222 -4.60 0.05 38.94
CA ALA A 222 -5.26 -0.80 39.94
C ALA A 222 -5.62 -2.19 39.36
N ARG A 223 -6.12 -2.26 38.12
CA ARG A 223 -6.41 -3.53 37.41
C ARG A 223 -5.14 -4.33 37.19
N ILE A 224 -4.08 -3.71 36.67
CA ILE A 224 -2.78 -4.35 36.47
C ILE A 224 -2.30 -5.03 37.77
N LYS A 225 -2.39 -4.29 38.89
CA LYS A 225 -2.01 -4.81 40.20
C LYS A 225 -2.92 -5.95 40.67
N ALA A 226 -4.23 -5.81 40.50
CA ALA A 226 -5.23 -6.80 40.96
C ALA A 226 -5.11 -8.13 40.19
N GLU A 227 -4.87 -8.06 38.88
CA GLU A 227 -4.70 -9.23 38.01
C GLU A 227 -3.26 -9.78 38.01
N GLY A 228 -2.33 -9.11 38.72
CA GLY A 228 -0.93 -9.54 38.80
C GLY A 228 -0.17 -9.43 37.46
N LEU A 229 -0.57 -8.53 36.58
CA LEU A 229 0.05 -8.33 35.27
C LEU A 229 1.43 -7.70 35.44
N LYS A 230 2.47 -8.41 35.03
CA LYS A 230 3.87 -7.99 35.22
C LYS A 230 4.58 -7.84 33.89
N ALA A 231 5.36 -6.79 33.78
CA ALA A 231 6.29 -6.62 32.67
C ALA A 231 7.36 -7.73 32.66
N ASP A 232 7.82 -8.07 31.48
CA ASP A 232 8.98 -8.91 31.25
C ASP A 232 9.99 -8.24 30.29
N LYS A 233 10.91 -9.00 29.69
CA LYS A 233 11.92 -8.45 28.77
C LYS A 233 11.34 -7.97 27.44
N LYS A 234 10.15 -8.43 27.06
CA LYS A 234 9.52 -8.16 25.76
C LYS A 234 8.28 -7.27 25.87
N HIS A 235 7.54 -7.36 26.99
CA HIS A 235 6.21 -6.79 27.14
C HIS A 235 6.09 -5.97 28.41
N THR A 236 5.42 -4.85 28.32
CA THR A 236 5.07 -4.00 29.48
C THR A 236 3.89 -4.59 30.25
N ALA A 237 3.58 -4.05 31.40
CA ALA A 237 2.39 -4.42 32.14
C ALA A 237 1.11 -3.95 31.42
N GLU A 238 1.20 -2.89 30.67
CA GLU A 238 0.12 -2.33 29.83
C GLU A 238 -0.14 -3.20 28.58
N ASP A 239 0.87 -3.82 27.97
CA ASP A 239 0.67 -4.82 26.92
C ASP A 239 -0.14 -6.01 27.46
N ARG A 240 0.21 -6.46 28.67
CA ARG A 240 -0.57 -7.51 29.34
C ARG A 240 -1.97 -7.08 29.76
N LEU A 241 -2.19 -5.79 29.99
CA LEU A 241 -3.53 -5.25 30.21
C LEU A 241 -4.39 -5.34 28.94
N GLN A 242 -3.80 -5.14 27.75
CA GLN A 242 -4.50 -5.43 26.49
C GLN A 242 -4.82 -6.92 26.36
N SER A 243 -3.85 -7.80 26.61
CA SER A 243 -4.08 -9.26 26.60
C SER A 243 -5.19 -9.68 27.56
N TYR A 244 -5.25 -9.07 28.74
CA TYR A 244 -6.36 -9.28 29.69
C TYR A 244 -7.71 -8.90 29.07
N CYS A 245 -7.79 -7.75 28.39
CA CYS A 245 -9.01 -7.32 27.71
C CYS A 245 -9.42 -8.33 26.63
N MET A 246 -8.51 -8.69 25.73
CA MET A 246 -8.74 -9.64 24.66
C MET A 246 -9.20 -11.00 25.20
N THR A 247 -8.51 -11.54 26.20
CA THR A 247 -8.84 -12.82 26.82
C THR A 247 -10.23 -12.78 27.52
N ARG A 248 -10.61 -11.67 28.13
CA ARG A 248 -11.92 -11.54 28.76
C ARG A 248 -13.04 -11.54 27.71
N ILE A 249 -12.87 -10.80 26.63
CA ILE A 249 -13.86 -10.79 25.53
C ILE A 249 -13.88 -12.13 24.80
N GLU A 250 -12.73 -12.79 24.60
CA GLU A 250 -12.69 -14.16 24.06
C GLU A 250 -13.51 -15.11 24.92
N LYS A 251 -13.28 -15.15 26.23
CA LYS A 251 -14.03 -16.02 27.17
C LYS A 251 -15.52 -15.75 27.09
N PHE A 252 -15.92 -14.48 27.02
CA PHE A 252 -17.31 -14.11 26.87
C PHE A 252 -17.88 -14.65 25.55
N LEU A 253 -17.24 -14.41 24.42
CA LEU A 253 -17.69 -14.86 23.10
C LEU A 253 -17.67 -16.40 22.99
N ASN A 254 -16.66 -17.07 23.53
CA ASN A 254 -16.58 -18.55 23.58
C ASN A 254 -17.75 -19.12 24.38
N SER A 255 -18.17 -18.48 25.48
CA SER A 255 -19.35 -18.89 26.26
C SER A 255 -20.65 -18.82 25.47
N LYS A 256 -20.66 -18.03 24.38
CA LYS A 256 -21.77 -17.89 23.42
C LYS A 256 -21.57 -18.72 22.15
N GLY A 257 -20.55 -19.59 22.10
CA GLY A 257 -20.24 -20.44 20.95
C GLY A 257 -19.61 -19.67 19.78
N ARG A 258 -18.93 -18.57 20.05
CA ARG A 258 -18.22 -17.75 19.06
C ARG A 258 -16.73 -17.77 19.31
N ARG A 259 -15.93 -17.57 18.24
CA ARG A 259 -14.47 -17.44 18.29
C ARG A 259 -14.07 -16.01 17.94
N ILE A 260 -12.90 -15.57 18.40
CA ILE A 260 -12.39 -14.24 18.05
C ILE A 260 -11.37 -14.32 16.90
N ILE A 261 -11.33 -13.23 16.14
CA ILE A 261 -10.19 -12.85 15.30
C ILE A 261 -9.66 -11.52 15.84
N GLY A 262 -8.35 -11.34 15.84
CA GLY A 262 -7.73 -10.04 16.12
C GLY A 262 -6.54 -9.82 15.21
N TRP A 263 -6.18 -8.54 15.04
CA TRP A 263 -4.97 -8.16 14.33
C TRP A 263 -3.72 -8.69 15.03
N ASP A 264 -2.57 -8.76 14.35
CA ASP A 264 -1.38 -9.44 14.89
C ASP A 264 -0.76 -8.77 16.13
N GLU A 265 -1.22 -7.58 16.54
CA GLU A 265 -0.90 -6.97 17.83
C GLU A 265 -1.43 -7.76 19.04
N ILE A 266 -2.40 -8.64 18.86
CA ILE A 266 -2.85 -9.52 19.97
C ILE A 266 -1.77 -10.52 20.40
N LEU A 267 -0.69 -10.66 19.63
CA LEU A 267 0.51 -11.40 20.01
C LEU A 267 1.40 -10.63 21.00
N GLU A 268 1.18 -9.32 21.15
CA GLU A 268 1.91 -8.48 22.10
C GLU A 268 1.40 -8.73 23.52
N GLY A 269 2.10 -9.54 24.27
CA GLY A 269 1.70 -10.03 25.59
C GLY A 269 1.36 -11.51 25.58
N ASP A 270 0.22 -11.89 26.17
CA ASP A 270 -0.26 -13.26 26.15
C ASP A 270 -1.45 -13.38 25.17
N VAL A 271 -1.27 -14.09 24.07
CA VAL A 271 -2.36 -14.31 23.12
C VAL A 271 -3.46 -15.17 23.75
N ALA A 272 -4.72 -14.80 23.50
CA ALA A 272 -5.87 -15.54 23.98
C ALA A 272 -5.89 -16.97 23.36
N PRO A 273 -6.18 -18.03 24.15
CA PRO A 273 -5.87 -19.42 23.77
C PRO A 273 -6.49 -19.93 22.46
N ASN A 274 -7.67 -19.44 22.11
CA ASN A 274 -8.40 -19.88 20.91
C ASN A 274 -8.52 -18.76 19.85
N ALA A 275 -7.74 -17.69 20.00
CA ALA A 275 -7.76 -16.58 19.06
C ALA A 275 -7.22 -17.00 17.70
N THR A 276 -7.89 -16.54 16.64
CA THR A 276 -7.36 -16.55 15.28
C THR A 276 -6.64 -15.23 15.04
N VAL A 277 -5.44 -15.28 14.48
CA VAL A 277 -4.61 -14.09 14.24
C VAL A 277 -4.73 -13.63 12.80
N MET A 278 -5.05 -12.36 12.60
CA MET A 278 -5.03 -11.72 11.28
C MET A 278 -3.76 -10.89 11.13
N SER A 279 -2.82 -11.36 10.28
CA SER A 279 -1.48 -10.79 10.16
C SER A 279 -1.40 -9.74 9.07
N TRP A 280 -1.19 -8.47 9.44
CA TRP A 280 -1.19 -7.34 8.51
C TRP A 280 0.16 -6.60 8.42
N ARG A 281 0.93 -6.53 9.50
CA ARG A 281 2.26 -5.86 9.57
C ARG A 281 3.36 -6.61 8.78
N GLY A 282 2.99 -7.39 7.79
CA GLY A 282 3.80 -8.33 7.04
C GLY A 282 3.40 -9.76 7.34
N ALA A 283 4.31 -10.71 7.08
CA ALA A 283 4.05 -12.14 7.31
C ALA A 283 4.49 -12.63 8.69
N SER A 284 5.35 -11.88 9.39
CA SER A 284 6.03 -12.35 10.61
C SER A 284 5.08 -12.71 11.74
N GLY A 285 4.05 -11.88 11.99
CA GLY A 285 3.05 -12.17 13.03
C GLY A 285 2.26 -13.44 12.74
N GLY A 286 1.87 -13.66 11.49
CA GLY A 286 1.18 -14.87 11.07
C GLY A 286 2.07 -16.13 11.16
N ILE A 287 3.34 -16.00 10.79
CA ILE A 287 4.33 -17.09 10.94
C ILE A 287 4.49 -17.44 12.42
N GLU A 288 4.65 -16.46 13.30
CA GLU A 288 4.75 -16.66 14.75
C GLU A 288 3.49 -17.33 15.31
N ALA A 289 2.30 -16.83 14.97
CA ALA A 289 1.03 -17.41 15.40
C ALA A 289 0.85 -18.87 14.96
N ALA A 290 1.18 -19.19 13.69
CA ALA A 290 1.13 -20.55 13.17
C ALA A 290 2.13 -21.50 13.88
N GLN A 291 3.31 -21.00 14.24
CA GLN A 291 4.29 -21.74 15.04
C GLN A 291 3.80 -21.99 16.47
N MET A 292 2.97 -21.12 17.00
CA MET A 292 2.32 -21.29 18.32
C MET A 292 1.08 -22.19 18.26
N GLY A 293 0.61 -22.58 17.06
CA GLY A 293 -0.57 -23.43 16.86
C GLY A 293 -1.89 -22.67 16.77
N HIS A 294 -1.86 -21.35 16.53
CA HIS A 294 -3.05 -20.54 16.26
C HIS A 294 -3.42 -20.56 14.78
N ASP A 295 -4.72 -20.56 14.50
CA ASP A 295 -5.22 -20.32 13.14
C ASP A 295 -4.88 -18.90 12.69
N VAL A 296 -4.55 -18.75 11.42
CA VAL A 296 -4.04 -17.49 10.86
C VAL A 296 -4.75 -17.15 9.55
N ILE A 297 -5.08 -15.88 9.41
CA ILE A 297 -5.52 -15.27 8.15
C ILE A 297 -4.43 -14.28 7.72
N MET A 298 -3.85 -14.49 6.54
CA MET A 298 -2.78 -13.65 6.04
C MET A 298 -3.33 -12.43 5.28
N THR A 299 -2.96 -11.24 5.74
CA THR A 299 -3.33 -9.95 5.12
C THR A 299 -2.14 -9.00 5.02
N PRO A 300 -0.92 -9.48 4.64
CA PRO A 300 0.29 -8.66 4.70
C PRO A 300 0.14 -7.41 3.83
N ASN A 301 0.36 -6.23 4.43
CA ASN A 301 0.10 -4.92 3.81
C ASN A 301 0.82 -4.73 2.47
N THR A 302 2.01 -5.32 2.30
CA THR A 302 2.78 -5.26 1.06
C THR A 302 2.17 -6.02 -0.11
N TYR A 303 1.12 -6.85 0.11
CA TYR A 303 0.41 -7.64 -0.90
C TYR A 303 -1.10 -7.40 -0.89
N CYS A 304 -1.67 -7.09 0.28
CA CYS A 304 -3.11 -7.18 0.53
C CYS A 304 -3.77 -5.85 0.91
N TYR A 305 -3.06 -4.71 0.95
CA TYR A 305 -3.68 -3.42 1.21
C TYR A 305 -4.12 -2.77 -0.10
N PHE A 306 -5.42 -2.81 -0.35
CA PHE A 306 -6.01 -2.31 -1.60
C PHE A 306 -6.36 -0.82 -1.56
N ASP A 307 -6.11 -0.15 -0.47
CA ASP A 307 -6.04 1.30 -0.33
C ASP A 307 -4.71 1.88 -0.86
N TYR A 308 -3.70 1.03 -1.13
CA TYR A 308 -2.45 1.40 -1.79
C TYR A 308 -2.64 1.56 -3.31
N TYR A 309 -1.82 2.39 -3.94
CA TYR A 309 -1.88 2.63 -5.38
C TYR A 309 -1.64 1.36 -6.22
N GLN A 310 -2.34 1.26 -7.34
CA GLN A 310 -2.20 0.15 -8.30
C GLN A 310 -1.13 0.42 -9.36
N THR A 311 -0.74 1.69 -9.52
CA THR A 311 0.27 2.15 -10.48
C THR A 311 1.36 2.93 -9.76
N ALA A 312 2.58 2.93 -10.31
CA ALA A 312 3.68 3.77 -9.84
C ALA A 312 3.55 5.24 -10.31
N ASP A 313 2.86 5.47 -11.43
CA ASP A 313 2.50 6.82 -11.90
C ASP A 313 1.21 7.28 -11.20
N THR A 314 1.37 8.02 -10.11
CA THR A 314 0.26 8.48 -9.29
C THR A 314 -0.26 9.88 -9.63
N LYS A 315 0.24 10.50 -10.71
CA LYS A 315 -0.06 11.89 -11.05
C LYS A 315 -1.56 12.13 -11.29
N ASP A 316 -2.22 11.19 -11.97
CA ASP A 316 -3.63 11.25 -12.31
C ASP A 316 -4.50 10.35 -11.42
N GLU A 317 -3.91 9.74 -10.38
CA GLU A 317 -4.64 8.90 -9.45
C GLU A 317 -5.44 9.74 -8.44
N PRO A 318 -6.58 9.22 -7.97
CA PRO A 318 -7.24 9.79 -6.80
C PRO A 318 -6.29 9.84 -5.60
N LEU A 319 -6.49 10.83 -4.72
CA LEU A 319 -5.70 10.91 -3.49
C LEU A 319 -5.80 9.59 -2.70
N GLY A 320 -4.67 9.01 -2.35
CA GLY A 320 -4.58 7.78 -1.55
C GLY A 320 -3.62 7.91 -0.39
N ILE A 321 -3.61 6.92 0.49
CA ILE A 321 -2.71 6.88 1.65
C ILE A 321 -1.23 6.78 1.25
N GLY A 322 -0.95 6.30 0.06
CA GLY A 322 0.39 5.98 -0.44
C GLY A 322 0.56 4.49 -0.69
N GLY A 323 1.80 4.01 -0.62
CA GLY A 323 2.10 2.61 -0.90
C GLY A 323 1.94 2.24 -2.39
N TYR A 324 2.35 1.01 -2.74
CA TYR A 324 2.24 0.50 -4.10
C TYR A 324 2.03 -1.01 -4.09
N VAL A 325 0.86 -1.45 -4.53
CA VAL A 325 0.46 -2.87 -4.61
C VAL A 325 -0.20 -3.12 -5.97
N PRO A 326 0.60 -3.35 -7.02
CA PRO A 326 0.08 -3.70 -8.34
C PRO A 326 -0.48 -5.12 -8.35
N ILE A 327 -1.27 -5.45 -9.38
CA ILE A 327 -1.93 -6.76 -9.50
C ILE A 327 -0.95 -7.93 -9.51
N GLU A 328 0.24 -7.76 -10.09
CA GLU A 328 1.32 -8.74 -10.10
C GLU A 328 1.80 -9.08 -8.69
N LYS A 329 1.92 -8.04 -7.85
CA LYS A 329 2.32 -8.20 -6.45
C LYS A 329 1.29 -9.00 -5.69
N VAL A 330 0.00 -8.69 -5.85
CA VAL A 330 -1.09 -9.49 -5.26
C VAL A 330 -1.03 -10.94 -5.73
N TYR A 331 -0.91 -11.16 -7.04
CA TYR A 331 -0.85 -12.51 -7.62
C TYR A 331 0.36 -13.32 -7.14
N SER A 332 1.48 -12.67 -6.85
CA SER A 332 2.71 -13.33 -6.38
C SER A 332 2.63 -13.84 -4.93
N LEU A 333 1.61 -13.45 -4.18
CA LEU A 333 1.46 -13.87 -2.78
C LEU A 333 1.33 -15.40 -2.69
N ASP A 334 2.13 -15.99 -1.82
CA ASP A 334 1.85 -17.30 -1.22
C ASP A 334 1.59 -17.11 0.28
N PRO A 335 0.34 -17.26 0.75
CA PRO A 335 0.02 -17.05 2.16
C PRO A 335 0.71 -18.00 3.13
N THR A 336 1.27 -19.10 2.64
CA THR A 336 1.96 -20.08 3.50
C THR A 336 3.42 -19.74 3.75
N PHE A 337 4.01 -18.82 2.97
CA PHE A 337 5.41 -18.40 3.08
C PHE A 337 6.36 -19.61 3.30
N ASP A 338 7.39 -19.45 4.12
CA ASP A 338 8.40 -20.48 4.42
C ASP A 338 8.01 -21.42 5.57
N LEU A 339 6.70 -21.61 5.83
CA LEU A 339 6.20 -22.52 6.86
C LEU A 339 6.38 -23.99 6.47
N ASN A 340 6.64 -24.86 7.47
CA ASN A 340 6.63 -26.31 7.26
C ASN A 340 5.19 -26.85 7.15
N GLU A 341 5.01 -28.10 6.72
CA GLU A 341 3.70 -28.70 6.43
C GLU A 341 2.74 -28.76 7.64
N GLU A 342 3.24 -28.87 8.87
CA GLU A 342 2.39 -28.82 10.07
C GLU A 342 1.90 -27.38 10.33
N GLN A 343 2.78 -26.41 10.22
CA GLN A 343 2.48 -24.99 10.42
C GLN A 343 1.55 -24.44 9.33
N LYS A 344 1.70 -24.89 8.08
CA LYS A 344 0.81 -24.52 6.96
C LYS A 344 -0.66 -24.86 7.23
N LYS A 345 -0.95 -25.88 8.04
CA LYS A 345 -2.32 -26.28 8.39
C LYS A 345 -3.06 -25.20 9.17
N HIS A 346 -2.32 -24.33 9.85
CA HIS A 346 -2.87 -23.19 10.59
C HIS A 346 -3.18 -22.00 9.70
N ILE A 347 -2.66 -21.93 8.48
CA ILE A 347 -3.02 -20.87 7.54
C ILE A 347 -4.37 -21.22 6.91
N ILE A 348 -5.44 -20.66 7.46
CA ILE A 348 -6.81 -20.97 7.01
C ILE A 348 -7.21 -20.17 5.77
N GLY A 349 -6.48 -19.09 5.44
CA GLY A 349 -6.71 -18.31 4.23
C GLY A 349 -5.97 -16.98 4.18
N ALA A 350 -6.42 -16.16 3.24
CA ALA A 350 -5.94 -14.80 3.04
C ALA A 350 -7.10 -13.84 2.79
N GLN A 351 -6.83 -12.56 3.00
CA GLN A 351 -7.78 -11.47 2.79
C GLN A 351 -7.03 -10.24 2.27
N ALA A 352 -7.69 -9.37 1.51
CA ALA A 352 -7.23 -8.02 1.29
C ALA A 352 -8.07 -7.03 2.08
N ASN A 353 -7.43 -5.96 2.53
CA ASN A 353 -8.03 -4.89 3.32
C ASN A 353 -8.20 -3.65 2.46
N LEU A 354 -9.35 -2.98 2.62
CA LEU A 354 -9.61 -1.69 2.02
C LEU A 354 -9.97 -0.69 3.12
N TRP A 355 -8.99 0.08 3.53
CA TRP A 355 -9.13 1.20 4.44
C TRP A 355 -9.60 2.44 3.67
N THR A 356 -10.47 3.23 4.26
CA THR A 356 -11.24 4.23 3.51
C THR A 356 -10.99 5.68 3.90
N GLU A 357 -9.85 5.99 4.53
CA GLU A 357 -9.46 7.36 4.89
C GLU A 357 -9.55 8.31 3.69
N TYR A 358 -9.14 7.85 2.51
CA TYR A 358 -9.11 8.63 1.27
C TYR A 358 -10.09 8.13 0.22
N ILE A 359 -10.90 7.12 0.54
CA ILE A 359 -11.86 6.49 -0.38
C ILE A 359 -13.27 6.88 0.02
N THR A 360 -13.80 7.90 -0.63
CA THR A 360 -15.03 8.60 -0.20
C THR A 360 -16.29 8.18 -0.97
N THR A 361 -16.13 7.51 -2.12
CA THR A 361 -17.26 7.13 -2.99
C THR A 361 -17.28 5.65 -3.33
N THR A 362 -18.43 5.15 -3.70
CA THR A 362 -18.63 3.75 -4.10
C THR A 362 -17.83 3.38 -5.34
N GLU A 363 -17.74 4.31 -6.30
CA GLU A 363 -16.96 4.16 -7.53
C GLU A 363 -15.47 4.09 -7.23
N HIS A 364 -15.01 4.83 -6.21
CA HIS A 364 -13.60 4.78 -5.78
C HIS A 364 -13.29 3.44 -5.08
N VAL A 365 -14.21 2.91 -4.26
CA VAL A 365 -14.08 1.55 -3.70
C VAL A 365 -13.91 0.52 -4.81
N GLU A 366 -14.79 0.51 -5.81
CA GLU A 366 -14.72 -0.41 -6.95
C GLU A 366 -13.40 -0.28 -7.72
N TYR A 367 -12.98 0.95 -8.00
CA TYR A 367 -11.71 1.26 -8.67
C TYR A 367 -10.51 0.66 -7.91
N MET A 368 -10.48 0.83 -6.60
CA MET A 368 -9.35 0.38 -5.77
C MET A 368 -9.30 -1.14 -5.61
N VAL A 369 -10.44 -1.82 -5.54
CA VAL A 369 -10.44 -3.29 -5.39
C VAL A 369 -10.32 -4.03 -6.72
N LEU A 370 -10.77 -3.45 -7.83
CA LEU A 370 -10.73 -4.09 -9.15
C LEU A 370 -9.61 -3.54 -10.02
N PRO A 371 -8.90 -4.41 -10.76
CA PRO A 371 -9.08 -5.86 -10.86
C PRO A 371 -8.27 -6.70 -9.85
N ARG A 372 -7.61 -6.09 -8.85
CA ARG A 372 -6.74 -6.81 -7.88
C ARG A 372 -7.47 -7.93 -7.13
N MET A 373 -8.78 -7.76 -6.88
CA MET A 373 -9.60 -8.79 -6.26
C MET A 373 -9.58 -10.11 -7.06
N ALA A 374 -9.47 -10.06 -8.39
CA ALA A 374 -9.34 -11.27 -9.21
C ALA A 374 -8.02 -12.01 -8.96
N ALA A 375 -6.92 -11.28 -8.78
CA ALA A 375 -5.63 -11.86 -8.45
C ALA A 375 -5.64 -12.51 -7.05
N LEU A 376 -6.22 -11.81 -6.07
CA LEU A 376 -6.42 -12.35 -4.72
C LEU A 376 -7.30 -13.61 -4.74
N ALA A 377 -8.38 -13.61 -5.51
CA ALA A 377 -9.27 -14.77 -5.67
C ALA A 377 -8.51 -15.99 -6.19
N GLU A 378 -7.58 -15.80 -7.13
CA GLU A 378 -6.77 -16.89 -7.65
C GLU A 378 -5.74 -17.38 -6.59
N VAL A 379 -5.14 -16.50 -5.81
CA VAL A 379 -4.29 -16.86 -4.66
C VAL A 379 -5.06 -17.71 -3.63
N GLN A 380 -6.31 -17.35 -3.36
CA GLN A 380 -7.16 -18.04 -2.38
C GLN A 380 -7.71 -19.37 -2.87
N TRP A 381 -7.83 -19.54 -4.19
CA TRP A 381 -8.48 -20.69 -4.81
C TRP A 381 -7.50 -21.69 -5.39
N THR A 382 -6.48 -21.23 -6.11
CA THR A 382 -5.63 -22.06 -6.96
C THR A 382 -4.38 -22.55 -6.21
N GLN A 383 -4.05 -23.82 -6.36
CA GLN A 383 -2.82 -24.39 -5.80
C GLN A 383 -1.58 -23.71 -6.44
N PRO A 384 -0.49 -23.47 -5.69
CA PRO A 384 0.66 -22.69 -6.17
C PRO A 384 1.25 -23.20 -7.48
N GLU A 385 1.35 -24.54 -7.64
CA GLU A 385 1.92 -25.19 -8.81
C GLU A 385 1.07 -25.05 -10.10
N LYS A 386 -0.19 -24.61 -9.94
CA LYS A 386 -1.13 -24.37 -11.05
C LYS A 386 -1.24 -22.89 -11.41
N LYS A 387 -0.61 -22.02 -10.66
CA LYS A 387 -0.66 -20.56 -10.90
C LYS A 387 0.23 -20.22 -12.10
N ASP A 388 -0.36 -19.54 -13.10
CA ASP A 388 0.32 -19.00 -14.27
C ASP A 388 -0.20 -17.59 -14.52
N PHE A 389 0.67 -16.60 -14.29
CA PHE A 389 0.29 -15.19 -14.42
C PHE A 389 -0.09 -14.82 -15.85
N LYS A 390 0.57 -15.38 -16.87
CA LYS A 390 0.26 -15.10 -18.27
C LYS A 390 -1.11 -15.68 -18.67
N ASP A 391 -1.45 -16.86 -18.18
CA ASP A 391 -2.79 -17.42 -18.38
C ASP A 391 -3.85 -16.64 -17.59
N PHE A 392 -3.54 -16.29 -16.34
CA PHE A 392 -4.41 -15.45 -15.51
C PHE A 392 -4.78 -14.15 -16.22
N THR A 393 -3.82 -13.46 -16.82
CA THR A 393 -4.07 -12.16 -17.48
C THR A 393 -5.01 -12.29 -18.69
N LYS A 394 -4.92 -13.39 -19.44
CA LYS A 394 -5.87 -13.69 -20.54
C LYS A 394 -7.30 -13.93 -20.02
N ARG A 395 -7.43 -14.63 -18.89
CA ARG A 395 -8.74 -14.84 -18.25
C ARG A 395 -9.26 -13.55 -17.62
N LEU A 396 -8.37 -12.72 -17.06
CA LEU A 396 -8.70 -11.43 -16.49
C LEU A 396 -9.32 -10.49 -17.53
N ALA A 397 -8.74 -10.39 -18.72
CA ALA A 397 -9.30 -9.57 -19.82
C ALA A 397 -10.76 -9.96 -20.13
N ARG A 398 -11.10 -11.27 -20.05
CA ARG A 398 -12.47 -11.74 -20.20
C ARG A 398 -13.35 -11.37 -19.00
N LEU A 399 -12.82 -11.48 -17.77
CA LEU A 399 -13.55 -11.13 -16.56
C LEU A 399 -13.87 -9.63 -16.50
N MET A 400 -12.98 -8.76 -16.97
CA MET A 400 -13.22 -7.32 -17.02
C MET A 400 -14.38 -6.91 -17.92
N LYS A 401 -14.73 -7.71 -18.91
CA LYS A 401 -15.97 -7.53 -19.69
C LYS A 401 -17.24 -7.76 -18.85
N PHE A 402 -17.17 -8.64 -17.84
CA PHE A 402 -18.26 -8.77 -16.86
C PHE A 402 -18.35 -7.53 -15.97
N TYR A 403 -17.22 -6.95 -15.55
CA TYR A 403 -17.25 -5.69 -14.79
C TYR A 403 -17.93 -4.59 -15.60
N GLN A 404 -17.55 -4.46 -16.88
CA GLN A 404 -18.16 -3.47 -17.77
C GLN A 404 -19.66 -3.71 -17.97
N ARG A 405 -20.08 -4.96 -18.22
CA ARG A 405 -21.49 -5.32 -18.39
C ARG A 405 -22.32 -5.05 -17.13
N ASP A 406 -21.78 -5.38 -15.96
CA ASP A 406 -22.47 -5.30 -14.68
C ASP A 406 -22.34 -3.91 -14.04
N GLY A 407 -21.68 -2.95 -14.72
CA GLY A 407 -21.59 -1.56 -14.31
C GLY A 407 -20.68 -1.33 -13.10
N PHE A 408 -19.61 -2.12 -12.96
CA PHE A 408 -18.57 -1.87 -11.98
C PHE A 408 -17.52 -0.89 -12.52
N ASN A 409 -17.07 0.02 -11.68
CA ASN A 409 -15.87 0.81 -11.96
C ASN A 409 -14.61 -0.04 -11.66
N TYR A 410 -13.57 0.06 -12.47
CA TYR A 410 -12.34 -0.69 -12.27
C TYR A 410 -11.13 0.02 -12.85
N ALA A 411 -9.97 -0.17 -12.25
CA ALA A 411 -8.72 0.37 -12.76
C ALA A 411 -8.27 -0.37 -14.02
N LYS A 412 -7.77 0.38 -15.00
CA LYS A 412 -7.33 -0.15 -16.29
C LYS A 412 -5.81 -0.29 -16.41
N HIS A 413 -5.05 -0.01 -15.36
CA HIS A 413 -3.58 -0.05 -15.36
C HIS A 413 -2.99 -1.38 -15.81
N VAL A 414 -3.75 -2.46 -15.65
CA VAL A 414 -3.38 -3.79 -16.17
C VAL A 414 -3.18 -3.79 -17.68
N PHE A 415 -3.82 -2.86 -18.40
CA PHE A 415 -3.68 -2.69 -19.85
C PHE A 415 -2.65 -1.65 -20.26
N ASP A 416 -2.02 -0.99 -19.29
CA ASP A 416 -0.99 0.00 -19.58
C ASP A 416 0.24 -0.65 -20.23
N LEU A 417 0.95 0.15 -21.00
CA LEU A 417 2.23 -0.24 -21.56
C LEU A 417 3.25 -0.37 -20.43
N LYS A 418 3.80 -1.57 -20.26
CA LYS A 418 4.95 -1.79 -19.38
C LYS A 418 6.22 -1.51 -20.16
N VAL A 419 7.04 -0.65 -19.60
CA VAL A 419 8.32 -0.24 -20.18
C VAL A 419 9.42 -0.48 -19.15
N ASP A 420 10.44 -1.21 -19.54
CA ASP A 420 11.66 -1.38 -18.78
C ASP A 420 12.85 -0.80 -19.56
N PHE A 421 13.61 0.06 -18.90
CA PHE A 421 14.84 0.66 -19.42
C PHE A 421 16.02 0.08 -18.67
N THR A 422 16.80 -0.76 -19.33
CA THR A 422 17.94 -1.45 -18.72
C THR A 422 19.25 -0.96 -19.33
N PRO A 423 20.23 -0.45 -18.55
CA PRO A 423 21.54 -0.10 -19.07
C PRO A 423 22.31 -1.37 -19.47
N ASP A 424 22.79 -1.41 -20.73
CA ASP A 424 23.71 -2.42 -21.25
C ASP A 424 25.09 -1.77 -21.43
N VAL A 425 25.92 -1.84 -20.39
CA VAL A 425 27.24 -1.23 -20.36
C VAL A 425 28.17 -1.79 -21.48
N ALA A 426 28.03 -3.08 -21.78
CA ALA A 426 28.87 -3.74 -22.80
C ALA A 426 28.57 -3.22 -24.22
N LYS A 427 27.32 -2.93 -24.49
CA LYS A 427 26.87 -2.37 -25.77
C LYS A 427 26.82 -0.85 -25.78
N LYS A 428 27.07 -0.20 -24.63
CA LYS A 428 26.86 1.23 -24.43
C LYS A 428 25.51 1.67 -24.92
N ALA A 429 24.46 1.00 -24.46
CA ALA A 429 23.08 1.21 -24.91
C ALA A 429 22.11 1.18 -23.75
N VAL A 430 21.03 1.94 -23.86
CA VAL A 430 19.81 1.73 -23.09
C VAL A 430 18.96 0.71 -23.84
N VAL A 431 18.74 -0.46 -23.26
CA VAL A 431 17.85 -1.49 -23.83
C VAL A 431 16.44 -1.27 -23.33
N VAL A 432 15.50 -1.02 -24.25
CA VAL A 432 14.08 -0.81 -23.94
C VAL A 432 13.31 -2.08 -24.23
N THR A 433 12.67 -2.61 -23.19
CA THR A 433 11.77 -3.76 -23.28
C THR A 433 10.33 -3.29 -23.05
N LEU A 434 9.44 -3.63 -23.98
CA LEU A 434 8.04 -3.25 -23.96
C LEU A 434 7.15 -4.49 -23.88
N SER A 435 6.09 -4.41 -23.10
CA SER A 435 5.11 -5.49 -23.02
C SER A 435 3.72 -4.97 -22.67
N THR A 436 2.70 -5.75 -23.08
CA THR A 436 1.31 -5.57 -22.69
C THR A 436 0.75 -6.88 -22.17
N ILE A 437 -0.30 -6.80 -21.39
CA ILE A 437 -0.92 -7.97 -20.78
C ILE A 437 -1.63 -8.87 -21.80
N ASP A 438 -2.08 -8.31 -22.92
CA ASP A 438 -2.92 -8.95 -23.95
C ASP A 438 -2.21 -9.09 -25.30
N ASP A 439 -0.89 -8.95 -25.33
CA ASP A 439 -0.05 -8.99 -26.55
C ASP A 439 -0.53 -7.98 -27.64
N ALA A 440 -1.19 -6.89 -27.23
CA ALA A 440 -1.66 -5.86 -28.15
C ALA A 440 -0.50 -5.15 -28.87
N PRO A 441 -0.70 -4.65 -30.12
CA PRO A 441 0.35 -3.99 -30.87
C PRO A 441 0.90 -2.75 -30.16
N ILE A 442 2.23 -2.68 -30.03
CA ILE A 442 2.96 -1.56 -29.48
C ILE A 442 3.68 -0.83 -30.62
N TYR A 443 3.61 0.51 -30.62
CA TYR A 443 4.30 1.38 -31.55
C TYR A 443 5.18 2.36 -30.80
N TYR A 444 6.33 2.72 -31.37
CA TYR A 444 7.27 3.63 -30.74
C TYR A 444 7.96 4.56 -31.73
N THR A 445 8.50 5.66 -31.21
CA THR A 445 9.36 6.64 -31.91
C THR A 445 10.59 6.95 -31.06
N LEU A 446 11.64 7.51 -31.70
CA LEU A 446 12.91 7.90 -31.06
C LEU A 446 13.17 9.41 -31.17
N ASP A 447 12.31 10.14 -31.84
CA ASP A 447 12.44 11.56 -32.19
C ASP A 447 11.46 12.47 -31.42
N GLY A 448 10.75 11.91 -30.43
CA GLY A 448 9.78 12.64 -29.60
C GLY A 448 8.43 12.88 -30.29
N THR A 449 8.21 12.36 -31.48
CA THR A 449 6.88 12.42 -32.11
C THR A 449 5.93 11.40 -31.48
N GLU A 450 4.64 11.74 -31.36
CA GLU A 450 3.65 10.84 -30.81
C GLU A 450 3.46 9.61 -31.70
N PRO A 451 3.62 8.37 -31.19
CA PRO A 451 3.53 7.15 -32.00
C PRO A 451 2.12 6.91 -32.52
N THR A 452 2.05 6.42 -33.76
CA THR A 452 0.83 6.02 -34.47
C THR A 452 0.99 4.63 -35.06
N THR A 453 -0.03 4.08 -35.70
CA THR A 453 0.06 2.82 -36.45
C THR A 453 1.03 2.84 -37.64
N ALA A 454 1.50 4.04 -38.04
CA ALA A 454 2.51 4.22 -39.08
C ALA A 454 3.96 4.26 -38.50
N SER A 455 4.10 4.35 -37.17
CA SER A 455 5.40 4.38 -36.48
C SER A 455 6.03 3.00 -36.42
N LEU A 456 7.26 2.91 -35.87
CA LEU A 456 7.94 1.64 -35.69
C LEU A 456 7.11 0.72 -34.79
N LYS A 457 6.90 -0.51 -35.27
CA LYS A 457 6.22 -1.54 -34.46
C LYS A 457 7.23 -2.29 -33.62
N TYR A 458 6.95 -2.40 -32.33
CA TYR A 458 7.80 -3.15 -31.41
C TYR A 458 7.65 -4.67 -31.63
N THR A 459 8.74 -5.37 -31.83
CA THR A 459 8.81 -6.82 -32.01
C THR A 459 9.87 -7.49 -31.15
N GLU A 460 10.90 -6.74 -30.76
CA GLU A 460 12.03 -7.18 -29.94
C GLU A 460 12.64 -6.01 -29.15
N PRO A 461 13.46 -6.26 -28.11
CA PRO A 461 14.07 -5.18 -27.33
C PRO A 461 14.86 -4.20 -28.19
N VAL A 462 14.64 -2.91 -27.97
CA VAL A 462 15.24 -1.81 -28.73
C VAL A 462 16.50 -1.32 -28.01
N ALA A 463 17.67 -1.40 -28.66
CA ALA A 463 18.91 -0.85 -28.15
C ALA A 463 19.08 0.59 -28.64
N ILE A 464 19.10 1.55 -27.71
CA ILE A 464 19.30 2.98 -27.97
C ILE A 464 20.74 3.33 -27.60
N THR A 465 21.55 3.73 -28.59
CA THR A 465 23.00 3.99 -28.45
C THR A 465 23.37 5.46 -28.60
N GLU A 466 22.41 6.33 -28.77
CA GLU A 466 22.59 7.77 -28.92
C GLU A 466 21.41 8.52 -28.27
N THR A 467 21.54 9.84 -28.13
CA THR A 467 20.48 10.67 -27.56
C THR A 467 19.18 10.50 -28.34
N ALA A 468 18.08 10.23 -27.63
CA ALA A 468 16.77 9.96 -28.20
C ALA A 468 15.66 10.49 -27.29
N ASP A 469 14.57 10.92 -27.91
CA ASP A 469 13.29 11.23 -27.27
C ASP A 469 12.34 10.04 -27.52
N PHE A 470 12.46 9.02 -26.67
CA PHE A 470 11.67 7.80 -26.80
C PHE A 470 10.22 8.05 -26.43
N GLN A 471 9.30 7.65 -27.31
CA GLN A 471 7.88 7.54 -27.00
C GLN A 471 7.32 6.19 -27.42
N ALA A 472 6.37 5.63 -26.65
CA ALA A 472 5.71 4.39 -26.98
C ALA A 472 4.24 4.38 -26.54
N VAL A 473 3.42 3.60 -27.26
CA VAL A 473 1.99 3.50 -27.04
C VAL A 473 1.46 2.13 -27.47
N VAL A 474 0.45 1.66 -26.76
CA VAL A 474 -0.36 0.49 -27.20
C VAL A 474 -1.57 0.99 -27.97
N ILE A 475 -1.81 0.46 -29.15
CA ILE A 475 -2.99 0.81 -29.97
C ILE A 475 -3.84 -0.46 -30.16
N ARG A 476 -5.02 -0.44 -29.55
CA ARG A 476 -6.07 -1.45 -29.71
C ARG A 476 -7.16 -0.94 -30.67
N PRO A 477 -8.04 -1.78 -31.19
CA PRO A 477 -9.08 -1.31 -32.13
C PRO A 477 -10.00 -0.21 -31.58
N GLU A 478 -10.27 -0.22 -30.27
CA GLU A 478 -11.21 0.71 -29.62
C GLU A 478 -10.55 1.60 -28.56
N GLU A 479 -9.26 1.39 -28.26
CA GLU A 479 -8.59 2.08 -27.17
C GLU A 479 -7.09 2.28 -27.45
N LYS A 480 -6.58 3.44 -27.07
CA LYS A 480 -5.15 3.78 -27.07
C LYS A 480 -4.68 3.97 -25.62
N SER A 481 -3.55 3.38 -25.26
CA SER A 481 -2.96 3.62 -23.92
C SER A 481 -2.47 5.07 -23.76
N LYS A 482 -2.15 5.46 -22.53
CA LYS A 482 -1.30 6.65 -22.33
C LYS A 482 0.01 6.47 -23.10
N VAL A 483 0.57 7.56 -23.60
CA VAL A 483 1.91 7.57 -24.22
C VAL A 483 2.94 7.57 -23.11
N VAL A 484 3.80 6.58 -23.11
CA VAL A 484 4.99 6.59 -22.26
C VAL A 484 6.09 7.34 -22.97
N ASN A 485 6.73 8.29 -22.30
CA ASN A 485 7.85 9.06 -22.82
C ASN A 485 9.07 8.95 -21.90
N LYS A 486 10.25 8.94 -22.49
CA LYS A 486 11.53 8.99 -21.77
C LYS A 486 12.58 9.65 -22.63
N LYS A 487 13.17 10.72 -22.13
CA LYS A 487 14.35 11.32 -22.75
C LYS A 487 15.59 10.56 -22.30
N ILE A 488 16.36 10.09 -23.26
CA ILE A 488 17.66 9.45 -23.08
C ILE A 488 18.72 10.42 -23.60
N SER A 489 19.67 10.80 -22.74
CA SER A 489 20.64 11.86 -23.05
C SER A 489 22.05 11.35 -22.91
N PHE A 490 22.68 10.96 -24.01
CA PHE A 490 24.08 10.55 -24.01
C PHE A 490 24.99 11.79 -23.93
N ASN A 491 25.95 11.74 -23.04
CA ASN A 491 26.96 12.75 -22.80
C ASN A 491 28.36 12.06 -22.70
N LYS A 492 29.42 12.82 -22.46
CA LYS A 492 30.78 12.26 -22.41
C LYS A 492 31.04 11.26 -21.28
N ALA A 493 30.22 11.34 -20.20
CA ALA A 493 30.31 10.41 -19.07
C ALA A 493 29.47 9.13 -19.27
N THR A 494 28.56 9.10 -20.25
CA THR A 494 27.62 7.97 -20.40
C THR A 494 28.35 6.66 -20.62
N TYR A 495 28.08 5.66 -19.76
CA TYR A 495 28.72 4.35 -19.70
C TYR A 495 30.24 4.37 -19.52
N CYS A 496 30.79 5.46 -18.99
CA CYS A 496 32.14 5.50 -18.51
C CYS A 496 32.29 4.80 -17.16
N PRO A 497 33.47 4.19 -16.88
CA PRO A 497 33.74 3.68 -15.54
C PRO A 497 33.59 4.78 -14.48
N ILE A 498 32.85 4.49 -13.42
CA ILE A 498 32.59 5.42 -12.33
C ILE A 498 32.88 4.76 -10.99
N GLU A 499 33.57 5.48 -10.11
CA GLU A 499 33.84 5.07 -8.74
C GLU A 499 33.22 6.08 -7.76
N LEU A 500 32.55 5.58 -6.73
CA LEU A 500 31.99 6.39 -5.64
C LEU A 500 32.81 6.16 -4.37
N THR A 501 33.39 7.22 -3.80
CA THR A 501 34.11 7.14 -2.52
C THR A 501 33.15 7.04 -1.34
N PHE A 502 31.94 7.60 -1.46
CA PHE A 502 30.86 7.45 -0.49
C PHE A 502 29.69 6.70 -1.13
N GLN A 503 29.33 5.55 -0.53
CA GLN A 503 28.33 4.66 -1.11
C GLN A 503 26.90 5.09 -0.82
N PRO A 504 25.94 4.83 -1.73
CA PRO A 504 24.52 5.05 -1.47
C PRO A 504 24.02 4.14 -0.34
N SER A 505 22.95 4.58 0.31
CA SER A 505 22.25 3.79 1.34
C SER A 505 21.81 2.43 0.79
N GLU A 506 21.99 1.36 1.56
CA GLU A 506 21.57 0.00 1.18
C GLU A 506 20.12 -0.08 0.67
N LYS A 507 19.22 0.73 1.24
CA LYS A 507 17.83 0.82 0.84
C LYS A 507 17.63 1.45 -0.55
N TYR A 508 18.55 2.32 -0.98
CA TYR A 508 18.41 3.14 -2.19
C TYR A 508 19.64 3.07 -3.10
N LYS A 509 20.34 1.94 -3.12
CA LYS A 509 21.48 1.71 -4.00
C LYS A 509 21.12 1.19 -5.38
N PHE A 510 19.93 0.64 -5.56
CA PHE A 510 19.34 0.15 -6.82
C PHE A 510 20.36 -0.44 -7.81
N GLY A 511 20.60 0.23 -8.96
CA GLY A 511 21.57 -0.17 -9.96
C GLY A 511 23.04 0.09 -9.60
N GLY A 512 23.31 0.78 -8.48
CA GLY A 512 24.65 1.20 -8.07
C GLY A 512 25.17 2.37 -8.89
N ALA A 513 26.48 2.59 -8.85
CA ALA A 513 27.13 3.77 -9.43
C ALA A 513 26.79 4.03 -10.92
N ILE A 514 26.51 2.97 -11.70
CA ILE A 514 26.17 3.10 -13.13
C ILE A 514 24.91 3.97 -13.35
N THR A 515 23.98 4.01 -12.40
CA THR A 515 22.77 4.86 -12.46
C THR A 515 23.13 6.34 -12.62
N LEU A 516 24.34 6.75 -12.21
CA LEU A 516 24.77 8.15 -12.34
C LEU A 516 25.38 8.48 -13.71
N VAL A 517 25.55 7.50 -14.61
CA VAL A 517 26.13 7.65 -15.94
C VAL A 517 25.46 6.73 -16.97
N ASP A 518 24.18 6.44 -16.83
CA ASP A 518 23.44 5.55 -17.75
C ASP A 518 22.69 6.29 -18.85
N GLY A 519 22.74 7.63 -18.86
CA GLY A 519 22.06 8.48 -19.84
C GLY A 519 20.58 8.71 -19.53
N MET A 520 20.10 8.32 -18.35
CA MET A 520 18.68 8.39 -17.98
C MET A 520 18.44 9.28 -16.76
N LYS A 521 17.74 10.38 -16.96
CA LYS A 521 17.34 11.24 -15.83
C LYS A 521 16.24 10.61 -15.01
N GLY A 522 16.24 10.89 -13.71
CA GLY A 522 15.21 10.50 -12.77
C GLY A 522 13.85 11.12 -13.08
N ASN A 523 12.83 10.55 -12.48
CA ASN A 523 11.44 11.05 -12.54
C ASN A 523 11.05 11.70 -11.20
N ASP A 524 9.78 12.06 -11.03
CA ASP A 524 9.26 12.72 -9.82
C ASP A 524 9.18 11.80 -8.58
N SER A 525 9.68 10.55 -8.67
CA SER A 525 9.65 9.58 -7.56
C SER A 525 11.03 9.02 -7.26
N TYR A 526 11.51 9.22 -6.06
CA TYR A 526 12.80 8.71 -5.58
C TYR A 526 12.81 7.18 -5.35
N ALA A 527 11.65 6.53 -5.36
CA ALA A 527 11.50 5.10 -5.06
C ALA A 527 11.57 4.18 -6.28
N THR A 528 11.76 4.71 -7.49
CA THR A 528 11.65 3.98 -8.76
C THR A 528 12.94 3.33 -9.26
N GLY A 529 14.06 3.53 -8.55
CA GLY A 529 15.37 3.03 -8.99
C GLY A 529 16.13 3.96 -9.96
N ALA A 530 15.49 5.04 -10.40
CA ALA A 530 16.11 6.07 -11.26
C ALA A 530 16.95 7.10 -10.49
N TRP A 531 17.10 6.92 -9.18
CA TRP A 531 17.80 7.79 -8.26
C TRP A 531 18.65 6.96 -7.31
N LEU A 532 19.85 7.44 -6.96
CA LEU A 532 20.62 6.89 -5.85
C LEU A 532 20.43 7.75 -4.60
N GLY A 533 20.14 7.15 -3.47
CA GLY A 533 19.90 7.84 -2.20
C GLY A 533 21.10 7.77 -1.25
N PHE A 534 21.59 8.93 -0.82
CA PHE A 534 22.74 9.08 0.07
C PHE A 534 22.31 9.74 1.39
N VAL A 535 22.95 9.37 2.49
CA VAL A 535 22.71 9.98 3.81
C VAL A 535 24.02 10.02 4.61
N GLY A 536 24.35 11.16 5.18
CA GLY A 536 25.47 11.29 6.10
C GLY A 536 26.79 11.76 5.49
N GLY A 537 26.96 11.79 4.17
CA GLY A 537 28.18 12.23 3.48
C GLY A 537 27.89 12.96 2.18
N ASP A 538 28.89 13.68 1.66
CA ASP A 538 28.86 14.26 0.31
C ASP A 538 29.02 13.13 -0.72
N VAL A 539 28.45 13.29 -1.91
CA VAL A 539 28.67 12.36 -3.01
C VAL A 539 29.93 12.79 -3.74
N GLU A 540 30.91 11.90 -3.75
CA GLU A 540 32.13 12.08 -4.52
C GLU A 540 32.22 10.95 -5.56
N ALA A 541 32.16 11.33 -6.85
CA ALA A 541 32.21 10.45 -7.99
C ALA A 541 33.45 10.75 -8.82
N ILE A 542 34.22 9.71 -9.19
CA ILE A 542 35.33 9.80 -10.12
C ILE A 542 34.95 9.03 -11.39
N ILE A 543 34.97 9.73 -12.52
CA ILE A 543 34.57 9.21 -13.83
C ILE A 543 35.82 9.13 -14.73
N ASP A 544 36.12 7.95 -15.30
CA ASP A 544 37.19 7.75 -16.28
C ASP A 544 36.62 7.86 -17.70
N LEU A 545 36.87 8.96 -18.38
CA LEU A 545 36.44 9.18 -19.77
C LEU A 545 37.17 8.29 -20.79
N GLY A 546 38.13 7.46 -20.33
CA GLY A 546 38.88 6.52 -21.14
C GLY A 546 40.03 7.15 -21.93
N GLN A 547 39.96 8.42 -22.25
CA GLN A 547 40.98 9.19 -22.96
C GLN A 547 40.90 10.67 -22.57
N GLU A 548 41.96 11.43 -22.90
CA GLU A 548 41.97 12.88 -22.77
C GLU A 548 40.83 13.48 -23.59
N THR A 549 39.87 14.14 -22.91
CA THR A 549 38.66 14.68 -23.49
C THR A 549 38.47 16.13 -23.03
N GLU A 550 38.12 17.02 -23.94
CA GLU A 550 37.79 18.40 -23.61
C GLU A 550 36.42 18.45 -22.91
N ILE A 551 36.36 19.10 -21.76
CA ILE A 551 35.15 19.27 -20.95
C ILE A 551 35.01 20.74 -20.52
N LYS A 552 33.75 21.22 -20.42
CA LYS A 552 33.43 22.60 -20.09
C LYS A 552 32.17 22.76 -19.23
N ARG A 553 31.45 21.65 -18.97
CA ARG A 553 30.20 21.64 -18.23
C ARG A 553 30.08 20.34 -17.44
N VAL A 554 29.58 20.45 -16.22
CA VAL A 554 29.09 19.31 -15.41
C VAL A 554 27.71 19.67 -14.89
N ALA A 555 26.76 18.73 -14.97
CA ALA A 555 25.42 18.90 -14.40
C ALA A 555 24.92 17.61 -13.74
N THR A 556 24.00 17.76 -12.81
CA THR A 556 23.28 16.66 -12.16
C THR A 556 21.91 17.15 -11.69
N ASN A 557 20.98 16.25 -11.44
CA ASN A 557 19.72 16.61 -10.77
C ASN A 557 19.69 16.01 -9.37
N ALA A 558 18.91 16.65 -8.48
CA ALA A 558 18.50 16.07 -7.22
C ALA A 558 16.97 16.21 -7.06
N ILE A 559 16.33 15.19 -6.53
CA ILE A 559 14.95 15.31 -6.10
C ILE A 559 14.92 15.92 -4.70
N VAL A 560 13.99 16.83 -4.48
CA VAL A 560 13.69 17.44 -3.18
C VAL A 560 12.28 17.03 -2.79
N ASP A 561 12.12 16.48 -1.61
CA ASP A 561 10.82 16.23 -0.98
C ASP A 561 10.98 16.39 0.53
N MET A 562 10.72 17.58 1.02
CA MET A 562 10.92 17.90 2.43
C MET A 562 10.02 17.05 3.33
N SER A 563 8.81 16.70 2.88
CA SER A 563 7.91 15.81 3.64
C SER A 563 8.48 14.38 3.81
N ALA A 564 9.35 13.95 2.90
CA ALA A 564 10.05 12.66 2.94
C ALA A 564 11.49 12.76 3.48
N TRP A 565 11.87 13.92 4.08
CA TRP A 565 13.20 14.18 4.62
C TRP A 565 14.31 14.18 3.55
N ILE A 566 13.99 14.64 2.33
CA ILE A 566 14.90 14.68 1.18
C ILE A 566 15.20 16.12 0.83
N MET A 567 16.49 16.46 0.81
CA MET A 567 17.01 17.79 0.49
C MET A 567 17.92 17.75 -0.75
N GLY A 568 17.99 18.88 -1.44
CA GLY A 568 18.89 19.09 -2.55
C GLY A 568 20.35 19.33 -2.14
N SER A 569 21.17 19.62 -3.14
CA SER A 569 22.61 19.90 -2.97
C SER A 569 22.87 21.32 -2.47
N THR A 570 23.92 21.51 -1.67
CA THR A 570 24.44 22.83 -1.28
C THR A 570 25.69 23.26 -2.04
N GLY A 571 26.11 22.49 -3.04
CA GLY A 571 27.21 22.90 -3.93
C GLY A 571 27.76 21.80 -4.81
N LEU A 572 28.44 22.21 -5.85
CA LEU A 572 29.18 21.35 -6.76
C LEU A 572 30.66 21.76 -6.78
N VAL A 573 31.55 20.75 -6.76
CA VAL A 573 32.97 20.97 -7.01
C VAL A 573 33.39 20.03 -8.13
N VAL A 574 34.06 20.57 -9.14
CA VAL A 574 34.60 19.82 -10.27
C VAL A 574 36.12 19.89 -10.25
N SER A 575 36.75 18.76 -10.28
CA SER A 575 38.20 18.62 -10.39
C SER A 575 38.54 17.64 -11.50
N VAL A 576 39.71 17.82 -12.10
CA VAL A 576 40.17 17.00 -13.23
C VAL A 576 41.56 16.44 -12.97
N SER A 577 41.85 15.28 -13.60
CA SER A 577 43.15 14.61 -13.51
C SER A 577 43.44 13.85 -14.79
N ASP A 578 44.73 13.65 -15.08
CA ASP A 578 45.19 12.81 -16.22
C ASP A 578 45.63 11.42 -15.75
N ASP A 579 45.96 11.25 -14.46
CA ASP A 579 46.56 10.03 -13.90
C ASP A 579 45.73 9.38 -12.76
N ASN A 580 44.54 9.94 -12.42
CA ASN A 580 43.67 9.53 -11.30
C ASN A 580 44.34 9.64 -9.91
N LYS A 581 45.40 10.45 -9.76
CA LYS A 581 46.08 10.65 -8.47
C LYS A 581 46.06 12.09 -8.03
N GLU A 582 46.52 12.99 -8.88
CA GLU A 582 46.52 14.41 -8.60
C GLU A 582 45.36 15.10 -9.29
N PHE A 583 44.42 15.61 -8.52
CA PHE A 583 43.23 16.31 -9.01
C PHE A 583 43.40 17.81 -8.86
N ARG A 584 43.18 18.53 -9.96
CA ARG A 584 43.16 20.00 -9.99
C ARG A 584 41.72 20.48 -10.04
N GLU A 585 41.32 21.31 -9.09
CA GLU A 585 40.00 21.96 -9.09
C GLU A 585 39.88 22.92 -10.27
N VAL A 586 38.76 22.83 -11.00
CA VAL A 586 38.49 23.66 -12.18
C VAL A 586 37.25 24.53 -11.98
N ALA A 587 36.32 24.11 -11.13
CA ALA A 587 35.12 24.92 -10.83
C ALA A 587 34.53 24.55 -9.48
N VAL A 588 33.98 25.58 -8.81
CA VAL A 588 33.21 25.46 -7.55
C VAL A 588 31.94 26.31 -7.69
N LYS A 589 30.82 25.75 -7.26
CA LYS A 589 29.53 26.46 -7.15
C LYS A 589 28.93 26.17 -5.79
N ASP A 590 28.74 27.21 -4.99
CA ASP A 590 27.98 27.13 -3.74
C ASP A 590 26.51 27.39 -4.01
N ILE A 591 25.65 26.65 -3.37
CA ILE A 591 24.18 26.68 -3.50
C ILE A 591 23.59 26.88 -2.10
N PRO A 592 22.72 27.86 -1.88
CA PRO A 592 22.05 28.03 -0.59
C PRO A 592 21.27 26.78 -0.22
N ALA A 593 21.36 26.36 1.05
CA ALA A 593 20.55 25.26 1.55
C ALA A 593 19.04 25.64 1.48
N GLU A 594 18.21 24.68 1.09
CA GLU A 594 16.76 24.87 1.07
C GLU A 594 16.22 25.05 2.51
N THR A 595 15.37 26.05 2.67
CA THR A 595 14.72 26.38 3.96
C THR A 595 13.21 26.26 3.93
N ASN A 596 12.61 26.14 2.74
CA ASN A 596 11.18 25.92 2.60
C ASN A 596 10.83 24.47 2.93
N ILE A 597 10.17 24.26 4.07
CA ILE A 597 9.80 22.95 4.59
C ILE A 597 8.73 22.22 3.76
N ASP A 598 8.08 22.90 2.82
CA ASP A 598 7.07 22.38 1.92
C ASP A 598 7.61 22.15 0.49
N LYS A 599 8.90 22.38 0.28
CA LYS A 599 9.53 22.23 -1.03
C LYS A 599 9.45 20.79 -1.53
N LYS A 600 9.03 20.66 -2.80
CA LYS A 600 8.99 19.41 -3.54
C LYS A 600 9.28 19.62 -5.02
N GLY A 601 9.98 18.67 -5.65
CA GLY A 601 10.27 18.68 -7.08
C GLY A 601 11.69 18.24 -7.41
N VAL A 602 12.04 18.28 -8.68
CA VAL A 602 13.39 17.99 -9.19
C VAL A 602 14.12 19.30 -9.43
N GLU A 603 15.33 19.40 -8.90
CA GLU A 603 16.22 20.55 -9.10
C GLU A 603 17.41 20.16 -9.97
N ASN A 604 17.78 21.05 -10.91
CA ASN A 604 18.95 20.90 -11.76
C ASN A 604 20.10 21.73 -11.20
N TYR A 605 21.24 21.11 -11.07
CA TYR A 605 22.51 21.72 -10.65
C TYR A 605 23.51 21.65 -11.80
N GLU A 606 23.96 22.80 -12.26
CA GLU A 606 24.87 22.93 -13.38
C GLU A 606 26.00 23.88 -13.06
N ILE A 607 27.20 23.55 -13.51
CA ILE A 607 28.38 24.39 -13.45
C ILE A 607 29.10 24.37 -14.80
N THR A 608 29.46 25.54 -15.31
CA THR A 608 30.23 25.72 -16.54
C THR A 608 31.56 26.38 -16.21
N PHE A 609 32.59 26.05 -16.97
CA PHE A 609 33.94 26.56 -16.80
C PHE A 609 34.67 26.64 -18.14
N ASP A 610 35.84 27.30 -18.17
CA ASP A 610 36.66 27.33 -19.37
C ASP A 610 37.04 25.91 -19.81
N PRO A 611 37.04 25.61 -21.12
CA PRO A 611 37.34 24.27 -21.62
C PRO A 611 38.70 23.76 -21.11
N VAL A 612 38.70 22.58 -20.52
CA VAL A 612 39.88 21.89 -20.05
C VAL A 612 39.94 20.49 -20.65
N LYS A 613 41.14 19.97 -20.91
CA LYS A 613 41.32 18.59 -21.33
C LYS A 613 41.76 17.75 -20.15
N ALA A 614 41.14 16.60 -19.98
CA ALA A 614 41.49 15.62 -18.95
C ALA A 614 40.90 14.25 -19.26
N ARG A 615 41.44 13.20 -18.64
CA ARG A 615 40.86 11.86 -18.70
C ARG A 615 39.92 11.57 -17.54
N TYR A 616 40.23 12.05 -16.35
CA TYR A 616 39.41 11.78 -15.14
C TYR A 616 38.71 13.05 -14.68
N VAL A 617 37.43 12.90 -14.36
CA VAL A 617 36.61 13.96 -13.80
C VAL A 617 36.12 13.54 -12.43
N LYS A 618 36.46 14.32 -11.41
CA LYS A 618 35.93 14.16 -10.06
C LYS A 618 34.87 15.20 -9.80
N VAL A 619 33.67 14.74 -9.44
CA VAL A 619 32.53 15.57 -9.09
C VAL A 619 32.17 15.36 -7.63
N VAL A 620 32.19 16.43 -6.84
CA VAL A 620 31.70 16.41 -5.46
C VAL A 620 30.39 17.17 -5.39
N ILE A 621 29.33 16.48 -4.95
CA ILE A 621 28.00 17.05 -4.75
C ILE A 621 27.79 17.17 -3.26
N LYS A 622 27.80 18.41 -2.75
CA LYS A 622 27.74 18.71 -1.32
C LYS A 622 26.32 18.50 -0.79
N ARG A 623 26.17 17.74 0.27
CA ARG A 623 24.87 17.53 0.94
C ARG A 623 24.44 18.74 1.73
N SER A 624 23.15 18.86 1.97
CA SER A 624 22.62 19.75 3.01
C SER A 624 23.03 19.24 4.40
N PRO A 625 23.50 20.12 5.29
CA PRO A 625 24.04 19.69 6.59
C PRO A 625 22.99 19.06 7.50
N ALA A 626 21.78 19.61 7.52
CA ALA A 626 20.66 19.15 8.35
C ALA A 626 19.33 19.70 7.83
N LEU A 627 18.24 19.08 8.23
CA LEU A 627 16.88 19.56 7.99
C LEU A 627 16.66 20.93 8.68
N PRO A 628 16.00 21.89 8.00
CA PRO A 628 15.91 23.28 8.46
C PRO A 628 14.99 23.45 9.67
N LYS A 629 15.10 24.63 10.28
CA LYS A 629 14.22 25.03 11.38
C LYS A 629 12.75 25.00 10.97
N GLY A 630 11.91 24.49 11.87
CA GLY A 630 10.47 24.33 11.68
C GLY A 630 10.06 23.02 11.01
N HIS A 631 11.00 22.25 10.49
CA HIS A 631 10.73 20.91 9.97
C HIS A 631 10.57 19.89 11.12
N ALA A 632 9.72 18.87 10.96
CA ALA A 632 9.50 17.81 11.97
C ALA A 632 10.79 17.07 12.39
N GLY A 633 11.78 17.03 11.51
CA GLY A 633 13.10 16.45 11.73
C GLY A 633 14.22 17.50 11.93
N GLU A 634 13.91 18.72 12.38
CA GLU A 634 14.88 19.80 12.56
C GLU A 634 16.20 19.32 13.16
N GLY A 635 17.32 19.68 12.52
CA GLY A 635 18.66 19.31 12.98
C GLY A 635 19.11 17.88 12.65
N LYS A 636 18.23 17.00 12.15
CA LYS A 636 18.61 15.65 11.72
C LYS A 636 19.14 15.64 10.30
N ALA A 637 19.90 14.60 9.95
CA ALA A 637 20.41 14.40 8.60
C ALA A 637 19.25 14.13 7.62
N ALA A 638 19.31 14.79 6.44
CA ALA A 638 18.44 14.52 5.33
C ALA A 638 19.06 13.49 4.38
N TYR A 639 18.22 12.81 3.59
CA TYR A 639 18.66 12.12 2.38
C TYR A 639 18.95 13.13 1.26
N MET A 640 19.88 12.77 0.37
CA MET A 640 20.10 13.41 -0.92
C MET A 640 19.97 12.34 -2.01
N PHE A 641 19.09 12.57 -2.98
CA PHE A 641 18.88 11.66 -4.11
C PHE A 641 19.37 12.31 -5.39
N ILE A 642 20.22 11.61 -6.11
CA ILE A 642 20.87 12.08 -7.34
C ILE A 642 20.60 11.07 -8.45
N ASP A 643 20.42 11.55 -9.69
CA ASP A 643 20.22 10.72 -10.88
C ASP A 643 21.49 10.62 -11.72
N GLU A 644 21.60 11.45 -12.74
CA GLU A 644 22.62 11.44 -13.77
C GLU A 644 23.70 12.50 -13.51
N ILE A 645 24.98 12.18 -13.75
CA ILE A 645 26.07 13.15 -13.82
C ILE A 645 26.43 13.35 -15.29
N GLU A 646 26.04 14.49 -15.83
CA GLU A 646 26.35 14.88 -17.21
C GLU A 646 27.72 15.57 -17.27
N VAL A 647 28.55 15.19 -18.25
CA VAL A 647 29.83 15.82 -18.58
C VAL A 647 29.82 16.21 -20.06
N ASP A 648 30.02 17.51 -20.36
CA ASP A 648 30.04 18.04 -21.73
C ASP A 648 31.27 18.90 -22.03
#